data_8e52e45852fb3c925073403c25dfcdff
#
_entry.id   8e52e45852fb3c925073403c25dfcdff
#
_cell.length_a   1.000
_cell.length_b   1.000
_cell.length_c   1.000
_cell.angle_alpha   90.00
_cell.angle_beta   90.00
_cell.angle_gamma   90.00
#
_symmetry.space_group_name_H-M   'P 1'
#
loop_
_entity.id
_entity.type
_entity.pdbx_description
1 polymer ?
#
loop_
_entity_poly.entity_id
_entity_poly.type
_entity_poly.pdbx_seq_one_letter_code
_entity_poly.pdbx_strand_id
1 'polypeptide(L)'
;MVREKTTDAEGIFRFTDLTPGSYELKAEKEGFEALGLSGLEIKDAEVEDLELEPIAGATSATKGPSGVPGAAVSSQVSPPVPASTYPGLRTGETPSSPGPLGISPEQLPPDSANFAKDPDRWNVPLPAWDRYGKGGEFPYTKGHWYDPFNRSRLKGDEPIFGTKWGQRWFFNFTGTSITGLDVRRLPVPSGVSAEQGGSSNFFGRGEQAFASQSFRLSFDLFEGDTSFRPIDFRIRFTPEFNLNFLQTRERGLVNVDVRDGTNRFDTHAGLQEGFVEAKLHDLSPNFDFVSVRAGIQQFVSDFRGFIFAEEQPGVRIFGNLRSNRINYNLAWFYFLEKNTNSGLNTFEPRHQQVYVGNVYIQDFFAKGYTTEFSFHYNRDDPSIHYDDNGFLVRPAPVGLIEPHGIHAYYLGWASNGHIGRLNVSHAFYQALGHDTLNPIAGRRIDIDGRMAALELSVDKDWVRFRSSFFYASGDPSNQSDALGGGRSSSARGFDTIVDETNFAGGAFSFFDQQGIRLTGTGIALANPGSLLVSLRTNKEEGQANFVNPGAYVFNAGADFNVTPKLRAFVNANYLRFDRTEPLQIVLAQPGIRHSIGTDSGMGVQYRPPLTENIVITAGVSNLLPGAGFEEIFNKRVLISGFTTIRLTF
;
A
#
# COMPACT_ATOMS: atom_id res chain seq x y z
N MET A 1 36.01 -2.77 51.84
CA MET A 1 36.65 -1.61 51.17
C MET A 1 35.57 -0.97 50.31
N VAL A 2 35.20 0.28 50.59
CA VAL A 2 34.19 0.97 49.78
C VAL A 2 34.92 1.66 48.62
N ARG A 3 34.44 1.45 47.41
CA ARG A 3 34.91 2.18 46.21
C ARG A 3 33.74 2.93 45.60
N GLU A 4 33.91 4.20 45.31
CA GLU A 4 32.91 5.05 44.67
C GLU A 4 33.36 5.37 43.24
N LYS A 5 32.46 5.40 42.30
CA LYS A 5 32.71 5.77 40.92
C LYS A 5 31.47 6.45 40.34
N THR A 6 31.70 7.54 39.61
CA THR A 6 30.66 8.25 38.89
C THR A 6 30.53 7.67 37.48
N THR A 7 29.32 7.62 36.93
CA THR A 7 29.07 7.21 35.55
C THR A 7 29.70 8.21 34.57
N ASP A 8 30.13 7.69 33.41
CA ASP A 8 30.56 8.50 32.27
C ASP A 8 29.38 9.26 31.60
N ALA A 9 29.65 9.93 30.49
CA ALA A 9 28.64 10.70 29.75
C ALA A 9 27.54 9.81 29.16
N GLU A 10 27.81 8.56 28.95
CA GLU A 10 26.92 7.52 28.46
C GLU A 10 26.10 6.83 29.58
N GLY A 11 26.37 7.20 30.84
CA GLY A 11 25.69 6.62 31.99
C GLY A 11 26.29 5.30 32.46
N ILE A 12 27.46 4.92 31.97
CA ILE A 12 28.12 3.66 32.26
C ILE A 12 29.17 3.86 33.34
N PHE A 13 29.26 2.96 34.30
CA PHE A 13 30.38 2.86 35.22
C PHE A 13 31.02 1.49 35.16
N ARG A 14 32.31 1.41 35.40
CA ARG A 14 33.06 0.14 35.39
C ARG A 14 34.06 0.09 36.55
N PHE A 15 33.97 -0.94 37.37
CA PHE A 15 34.99 -1.26 38.34
C PHE A 15 35.94 -2.27 37.73
N THR A 16 37.23 -1.91 37.67
CA THR A 16 38.33 -2.81 37.29
C THR A 16 39.09 -3.25 38.54
N ASP A 17 39.69 -4.42 38.51
CA ASP A 17 40.54 -4.96 39.58
C ASP A 17 39.77 -5.28 40.90
N LEU A 18 38.57 -5.83 40.78
CA LEU A 18 37.88 -6.43 41.93
C LEU A 18 38.44 -7.83 42.13
N THR A 19 38.77 -8.14 43.37
CA THR A 19 39.22 -9.50 43.75
C THR A 19 37.97 -10.39 43.90
N PRO A 20 38.04 -11.71 43.58
CA PRO A 20 36.89 -12.61 43.79
C PRO A 20 36.36 -12.52 45.22
N GLY A 21 35.03 -12.40 45.34
CA GLY A 21 34.39 -12.23 46.64
C GLY A 21 32.95 -11.73 46.52
N SER A 22 32.27 -11.58 47.66
CA SER A 22 30.91 -11.06 47.73
C SER A 22 30.93 -9.55 47.94
N TYR A 23 30.15 -8.83 47.11
CA TYR A 23 30.08 -7.38 47.09
C TYR A 23 28.65 -6.89 47.28
N GLU A 24 28.51 -5.67 47.77
CA GLU A 24 27.27 -4.92 47.82
C GLU A 24 27.44 -3.70 46.92
N LEU A 25 26.51 -3.54 45.96
CA LEU A 25 26.50 -2.41 45.06
C LEU A 25 25.33 -1.49 45.38
N LYS A 26 25.59 -0.19 45.45
CA LYS A 26 24.58 0.84 45.61
C LYS A 26 24.75 1.89 44.54
N ALA A 27 23.70 2.17 43.77
CA ALA A 27 23.66 3.21 42.78
C ALA A 27 22.62 4.25 43.16
N GLU A 28 23.01 5.54 43.11
CA GLU A 28 22.14 6.65 43.45
C GLU A 28 22.26 7.76 42.38
N LYS A 29 21.12 8.34 41.96
CA LYS A 29 21.07 9.47 41.07
C LYS A 29 19.86 10.34 41.43
N GLU A 30 20.03 11.66 41.42
CA GLU A 30 18.95 12.61 41.70
C GLU A 30 17.80 12.43 40.70
N GLY A 31 16.57 12.20 41.19
CA GLY A 31 15.37 11.94 40.38
C GLY A 31 15.11 10.46 40.06
N PHE A 32 15.91 9.56 40.59
CA PHE A 32 15.75 8.10 40.43
C PHE A 32 15.73 7.40 41.80
N GLU A 33 15.08 6.23 41.83
CA GLU A 33 15.06 5.41 43.01
C GLU A 33 16.45 4.76 43.23
N ALA A 34 16.94 4.72 44.47
CA ALA A 34 18.26 4.17 44.75
C ALA A 34 18.22 2.65 44.60
N LEU A 35 19.11 2.09 43.79
CA LEU A 35 19.25 0.65 43.57
C LEU A 35 20.32 0.09 44.50
N GLY A 36 19.97 -0.91 45.29
CA GLY A 36 20.88 -1.65 46.14
C GLY A 36 20.85 -3.14 45.82
N LEU A 37 21.99 -3.70 45.42
CA LEU A 37 22.19 -5.13 45.24
C LEU A 37 23.13 -5.68 46.31
N SER A 38 22.66 -6.61 47.10
CA SER A 38 23.46 -7.30 48.13
C SER A 38 23.71 -8.75 47.71
N GLY A 39 24.94 -9.24 48.00
CA GLY A 39 25.29 -10.62 47.72
C GLY A 39 25.79 -10.91 46.29
N LEU A 40 26.28 -9.92 45.60
CA LEU A 40 26.91 -10.08 44.27
C LEU A 40 28.22 -10.86 44.42
N GLU A 41 28.26 -12.13 43.98
CA GLU A 41 29.45 -12.96 44.00
C GLU A 41 30.22 -12.82 42.69
N ILE A 42 31.39 -12.18 42.72
CA ILE A 42 32.31 -12.09 41.58
C ILE A 42 33.32 -13.24 41.65
N LYS A 43 33.30 -14.12 40.64
CA LYS A 43 34.20 -15.28 40.57
C LYS A 43 35.32 -15.09 39.55
N ASP A 44 35.00 -14.54 38.38
CA ASP A 44 35.91 -14.13 37.31
C ASP A 44 35.21 -13.05 36.47
N ALA A 45 35.91 -12.30 35.66
CA ALA A 45 35.45 -11.13 34.88
C ALA A 45 33.97 -11.19 34.44
N GLU A 46 33.05 -10.83 35.32
CA GLU A 46 31.61 -10.75 35.08
C GLU A 46 31.23 -9.30 34.75
N VAL A 47 30.33 -9.12 33.79
CA VAL A 47 29.71 -7.85 33.44
C VAL A 47 28.23 -7.95 33.78
N GLU A 48 27.74 -7.08 34.64
CA GLU A 48 26.34 -7.02 35.02
C GLU A 48 25.79 -5.63 34.67
N ASP A 49 24.72 -5.58 33.87
CA ASP A 49 24.05 -4.36 33.46
C ASP A 49 22.93 -4.02 34.45
N LEU A 50 22.96 -2.80 35.01
CA LEU A 50 22.01 -2.32 36.00
C LEU A 50 21.28 -1.09 35.50
N GLU A 51 19.96 -1.12 35.57
CA GLU A 51 19.09 -0.01 35.14
C GLU A 51 18.40 0.62 36.36
N LEU A 52 18.44 1.96 36.46
CA LEU A 52 17.76 2.71 37.52
C LEU A 52 16.37 3.14 37.05
N GLU A 53 15.34 2.86 37.85
CA GLU A 53 13.98 3.29 37.56
C GLU A 53 13.70 4.72 38.04
N PRO A 54 13.01 5.56 37.23
CA PRO A 54 12.67 6.92 37.62
C PRO A 54 11.57 6.95 38.70
N ILE A 55 11.68 7.86 39.67
CA ILE A 55 10.66 8.06 40.69
C ILE A 55 9.39 8.62 40.05
N ALA A 56 8.25 7.97 40.25
CA ALA A 56 6.97 8.40 39.70
C ALA A 56 6.59 9.81 40.22
N GLY A 57 6.63 10.82 39.35
CA GLY A 57 6.25 12.20 39.67
C GLY A 57 7.35 13.26 39.51
N ALA A 58 8.58 12.88 39.21
CA ALA A 58 9.65 13.85 38.95
C ALA A 58 9.62 14.36 37.50
N THR A 59 9.07 15.55 37.28
CA THR A 59 9.20 16.29 36.02
C THR A 59 10.62 16.86 35.92
N SER A 60 11.53 16.21 35.27
CA SER A 60 12.83 16.78 34.93
C SER A 60 12.83 17.33 33.51
N ALA A 61 12.86 18.64 33.40
CA ALA A 61 13.31 19.33 32.21
C ALA A 61 14.83 19.21 32.14
N THR A 62 15.35 18.27 31.35
CA THR A 62 16.74 18.31 30.94
C THR A 62 16.90 17.72 29.54
N LYS A 63 17.51 18.55 28.68
CA LYS A 63 18.01 18.18 27.37
C LYS A 63 18.95 16.97 27.51
N GLY A 64 18.55 15.83 26.93
CA GLY A 64 19.42 14.69 26.78
C GLY A 64 20.32 14.85 25.56
N PRO A 65 21.57 14.42 25.62
CA PRO A 65 22.35 14.17 24.44
C PRO A 65 21.91 12.87 23.78
N SER A 66 21.96 12.87 22.47
CA SER A 66 21.82 11.74 21.58
C SER A 66 22.73 10.59 22.05
N GLY A 67 22.16 9.46 22.34
CA GLY A 67 22.91 8.26 22.65
C GLY A 67 22.19 7.01 22.18
N VAL A 68 22.85 6.26 21.36
CA VAL A 68 22.71 4.84 20.99
C VAL A 68 21.29 4.39 20.58
N PRO A 69 21.12 3.96 19.32
CA PRO A 69 19.91 3.34 18.89
C PRO A 69 19.86 1.91 19.46
N GLY A 70 19.19 1.74 20.56
CA GLY A 70 18.54 0.48 20.81
C GLY A 70 17.65 0.24 19.60
N ALA A 71 17.76 -0.92 18.97
CA ALA A 71 16.93 -1.35 17.87
C ALA A 71 15.47 -1.41 18.33
N ALA A 72 14.83 -0.24 18.44
CA ALA A 72 13.42 -0.16 18.23
C ALA A 72 13.24 -0.52 16.76
N VAL A 73 12.78 -1.74 16.52
CA VAL A 73 12.06 -2.07 15.30
C VAL A 73 10.87 -1.11 15.25
N SER A 74 11.12 0.10 14.82
CA SER A 74 10.11 0.92 14.21
C SER A 74 9.82 0.20 12.90
N SER A 75 8.90 -0.77 12.96
CA SER A 75 8.07 -1.02 11.83
C SER A 75 7.48 0.36 11.51
N GLN A 76 8.10 1.10 10.60
CA GLN A 76 7.36 2.05 9.80
C GLN A 76 6.38 1.19 9.02
N VAL A 77 5.29 0.85 9.67
CA VAL A 77 4.07 0.53 8.99
C VAL A 77 3.80 1.80 8.19
N SER A 78 4.09 1.75 6.91
CA SER A 78 3.47 2.67 5.96
C SER A 78 2.02 2.75 6.41
N PRO A 79 1.42 3.94 6.54
CA PRO A 79 0.03 4.03 6.96
C PRO A 79 -0.73 3.00 6.13
N PRO A 80 -1.55 2.15 6.74
CA PRO A 80 -2.24 1.11 6.01
C PRO A 80 -2.86 1.78 4.81
N VAL A 81 -2.61 1.22 3.64
CA VAL A 81 -3.28 1.68 2.41
C VAL A 81 -4.74 1.72 2.77
N PRO A 82 -5.39 2.89 2.76
CA PRO A 82 -6.76 2.98 3.17
C PRO A 82 -7.55 2.03 2.29
N ALA A 83 -8.29 1.17 2.92
CA ALA A 83 -9.17 0.27 2.22
C ALA A 83 -10.02 1.10 1.25
N SER A 84 -9.88 0.84 -0.04
CA SER A 84 -10.68 1.49 -1.07
C SER A 84 -12.15 1.31 -0.72
N THR A 85 -12.95 2.35 -0.81
CA THR A 85 -14.38 2.29 -0.53
C THR A 85 -15.17 1.64 -1.67
N TYR A 86 -14.47 1.11 -2.66
CA TYR A 86 -15.04 0.38 -3.79
C TYR A 86 -14.91 -1.14 -3.63
N PRO A 87 -15.75 -1.92 -4.35
CA PRO A 87 -15.56 -3.36 -4.44
C PRO A 87 -14.11 -3.65 -4.85
N GLY A 88 -13.40 -4.42 -4.04
CA GLY A 88 -11.97 -4.60 -4.20
C GLY A 88 -11.13 -3.94 -3.11
N LEU A 89 -11.75 -3.62 -1.96
CA LEU A 89 -11.04 -3.24 -0.74
C LEU A 89 -9.86 -4.18 -0.49
N ARG A 90 -8.69 -3.79 -0.97
CA ARG A 90 -7.48 -4.55 -0.75
C ARG A 90 -6.96 -4.19 0.62
N THR A 91 -6.93 -5.18 1.47
CA THR A 91 -6.14 -5.08 2.68
C THR A 91 -4.70 -4.92 2.22
N GLY A 92 -4.15 -3.71 2.40
CA GLY A 92 -2.74 -3.51 2.18
C GLY A 92 -1.94 -4.40 3.11
N GLU A 93 -1.66 -5.63 2.70
CA GLU A 93 -0.38 -6.20 3.06
C GLU A 93 0.63 -5.20 2.50
N THR A 94 1.51 -4.71 3.36
CA THR A 94 2.71 -4.01 2.90
C THR A 94 3.25 -4.80 1.72
N PRO A 95 3.57 -4.15 0.59
CA PRO A 95 4.14 -4.86 -0.54
C PRO A 95 5.18 -5.83 0.00
N SER A 96 5.13 -7.07 -0.43
CA SER A 96 6.19 -8.03 -0.14
C SER A 96 7.48 -7.65 -0.90
N SER A 97 7.61 -6.37 -1.21
CA SER A 97 8.90 -5.81 -1.57
C SER A 97 9.77 -5.96 -0.32
N PRO A 98 10.90 -6.61 -0.43
CA PRO A 98 11.90 -6.58 0.61
C PRO A 98 12.43 -5.16 0.68
N GLY A 99 11.61 -4.23 1.15
CA GLY A 99 12.05 -2.88 1.48
C GLY A 99 13.12 -2.98 2.57
N PRO A 100 14.11 -2.13 2.52
CA PRO A 100 15.21 -2.17 3.47
C PRO A 100 14.70 -1.85 4.87
N LEU A 101 14.68 -2.84 5.69
CA LEU A 101 14.49 -2.71 7.11
C LEU A 101 15.85 -2.73 7.77
N GLY A 102 16.38 -1.55 8.03
CA GLY A 102 17.49 -1.41 8.96
C GLY A 102 18.88 -1.31 8.36
N ILE A 103 19.76 -0.79 9.17
CA ILE A 103 21.21 -0.73 8.98
C ILE A 103 21.72 -2.16 8.94
N SER A 104 22.48 -2.53 7.90
CA SER A 104 23.25 -3.77 7.94
C SER A 104 24.11 -3.75 9.19
N PRO A 105 24.04 -4.74 10.07
CA PRO A 105 24.94 -4.81 11.20
C PRO A 105 26.37 -4.80 10.67
N GLU A 106 27.24 -4.05 11.33
CA GLU A 106 28.66 -4.08 11.04
C GLU A 106 29.10 -5.54 11.10
N GLN A 107 29.67 -6.03 10.01
CA GLN A 107 30.07 -7.45 9.94
C GLN A 107 31.24 -7.68 10.90
N LEU A 108 30.95 -8.23 12.06
CA LEU A 108 32.02 -8.79 12.89
C LEU A 108 32.59 -10.02 12.17
N PRO A 109 33.94 -10.18 12.17
CA PRO A 109 34.53 -11.39 11.63
C PRO A 109 33.89 -12.63 12.27
N PRO A 110 33.62 -13.68 11.49
CA PRO A 110 32.93 -14.88 12.02
C PRO A 110 33.68 -15.61 13.14
N ASP A 111 34.95 -15.29 13.34
CA ASP A 111 35.84 -15.86 14.36
C ASP A 111 36.15 -14.88 15.52
N SER A 112 35.44 -13.77 15.66
CA SER A 112 35.68 -12.88 16.79
C SER A 112 35.32 -13.58 18.11
N ALA A 113 36.18 -13.47 19.12
CA ALA A 113 35.94 -14.04 20.45
C ALA A 113 34.66 -13.49 21.14
N ASN A 114 34.08 -12.42 20.57
CA ASN A 114 32.85 -11.79 21.04
C ASN A 114 31.59 -12.28 20.28
N PHE A 115 31.75 -13.21 19.34
CA PHE A 115 30.64 -13.79 18.60
C PHE A 115 30.25 -15.11 19.26
N ALA A 116 29.35 -15.07 20.21
CA ALA A 116 28.62 -16.27 20.62
C ALA A 116 27.66 -16.65 19.48
N LYS A 117 27.91 -17.81 18.88
CA LYS A 117 27.01 -18.35 17.86
C LYS A 117 25.65 -18.58 18.52
N ASP A 118 24.69 -17.74 18.19
CA ASP A 118 23.33 -17.85 18.72
C ASP A 118 22.78 -19.25 18.36
N PRO A 119 22.33 -20.06 19.33
CA PRO A 119 21.74 -21.36 19.01
C PRO A 119 20.55 -21.11 18.11
N ASP A 120 20.41 -21.91 17.06
CA ASP A 120 19.24 -21.89 16.18
C ASP A 120 17.97 -21.95 17.05
N ARG A 121 17.15 -20.88 17.05
CA ARG A 121 15.96 -20.77 17.90
C ARG A 121 15.00 -21.96 17.72
N TRP A 122 15.07 -22.64 16.60
CA TRP A 122 14.24 -23.80 16.30
C TRP A 122 14.75 -25.11 16.92
N ASN A 123 15.99 -25.12 17.39
CA ASN A 123 16.56 -26.21 18.19
C ASN A 123 16.46 -25.96 19.69
N VAL A 124 16.01 -24.78 20.11
CA VAL A 124 15.70 -24.48 21.52
C VAL A 124 14.24 -24.87 21.79
N PRO A 125 13.96 -25.73 22.76
CA PRO A 125 12.58 -26.09 23.12
C PRO A 125 11.81 -24.81 23.47
N LEU A 126 10.63 -24.65 22.85
CA LEU A 126 9.76 -23.53 23.19
C LEU A 126 9.31 -23.68 24.65
N PRO A 127 9.59 -22.69 25.52
CA PRO A 127 9.19 -22.74 26.89
C PRO A 127 7.67 -22.77 27.05
N ALA A 128 7.16 -23.43 28.08
CA ALA A 128 5.75 -23.39 28.43
C ALA A 128 5.41 -21.97 28.90
N TRP A 129 4.66 -21.21 28.09
CA TRP A 129 4.33 -19.81 28.37
C TRP A 129 2.89 -19.65 28.85
N ASP A 130 2.69 -18.92 29.94
CA ASP A 130 1.37 -18.62 30.50
C ASP A 130 1.19 -17.11 30.69
N ARG A 131 0.50 -16.47 29.76
CA ARG A 131 0.23 -15.02 29.79
C ARG A 131 -0.69 -14.61 30.95
N TYR A 132 -1.53 -15.51 31.43
CA TYR A 132 -2.61 -15.16 32.36
C TYR A 132 -2.37 -15.59 33.79
N GLY A 133 -1.22 -16.18 34.09
CA GLY A 133 -0.77 -16.44 35.46
C GLY A 133 -1.61 -17.42 36.29
N LYS A 134 -2.35 -18.31 35.66
CA LYS A 134 -3.22 -19.27 36.32
C LYS A 134 -2.51 -20.60 36.59
N GLY A 135 -1.54 -20.60 37.50
CA GLY A 135 -0.98 -21.83 38.06
C GLY A 135 0.17 -22.44 37.26
N GLY A 136 0.82 -21.70 36.38
CA GLY A 136 2.07 -22.08 35.75
C GLY A 136 3.29 -21.52 36.48
N GLU A 137 4.44 -22.15 36.35
CA GLU A 137 5.71 -21.54 36.71
C GLU A 137 5.95 -20.30 35.81
N PHE A 138 6.34 -19.18 36.46
CA PHE A 138 6.68 -17.98 35.73
C PHE A 138 7.83 -18.26 34.73
N PRO A 139 7.79 -17.71 33.53
CA PRO A 139 6.81 -16.75 32.96
C PRO A 139 5.75 -17.38 32.06
N TYR A 140 5.53 -18.67 32.09
CA TYR A 140 4.90 -19.41 30.99
C TYR A 140 3.56 -20.02 31.38
N THR A 141 2.48 -19.65 30.65
CA THR A 141 1.15 -20.24 30.77
C THR A 141 0.69 -20.83 29.45
N LYS A 142 -0.19 -21.84 29.51
CA LYS A 142 -0.88 -22.35 28.33
C LYS A 142 -1.93 -21.34 27.90
N GLY A 143 -1.77 -20.75 26.71
CA GLY A 143 -2.78 -19.92 26.10
C GLY A 143 -3.98 -20.71 25.58
N HIS A 144 -5.02 -19.96 25.21
CA HIS A 144 -6.16 -20.53 24.52
C HIS A 144 -5.88 -20.58 23.01
N TRP A 145 -6.32 -21.62 22.33
CA TRP A 145 -6.11 -21.80 20.88
C TRP A 145 -6.75 -20.68 20.03
N TYR A 146 -7.75 -19.99 20.59
CA TYR A 146 -8.46 -18.89 19.94
C TYR A 146 -7.88 -17.51 20.27
N ASP A 147 -6.89 -17.41 21.15
CA ASP A 147 -6.27 -16.14 21.51
C ASP A 147 -5.11 -15.82 20.56
N PRO A 148 -5.25 -14.81 19.68
CA PRO A 148 -4.24 -14.49 18.69
C PRO A 148 -2.96 -13.89 19.31
N PHE A 149 -3.02 -13.45 20.55
CA PHE A 149 -1.89 -12.84 21.27
C PHE A 149 -1.15 -13.82 22.17
N ASN A 150 -1.58 -15.06 22.16
CA ASN A 150 -1.01 -16.09 22.97
C ASN A 150 -0.35 -17.16 22.12
N ARG A 151 0.55 -17.94 22.71
CA ARG A 151 1.19 -19.06 22.05
C ARG A 151 0.15 -19.95 21.38
N SER A 152 0.14 -19.96 20.07
CA SER A 152 -0.84 -20.66 19.28
C SER A 152 -0.20 -21.25 18.03
N ARG A 153 -0.48 -22.52 17.77
CA ARG A 153 -0.08 -23.18 16.51
C ARG A 153 -0.69 -22.52 15.28
N LEU A 154 -1.80 -21.82 15.45
CA LEU A 154 -2.45 -21.08 14.37
C LEU A 154 -1.72 -19.77 14.00
N LYS A 155 -0.75 -19.33 14.80
CA LYS A 155 0.01 -18.09 14.59
C LYS A 155 1.50 -18.31 14.34
N GLY A 156 1.89 -19.55 14.06
CA GLY A 156 3.28 -19.88 13.77
C GLY A 156 4.21 -19.85 14.98
N ASP A 157 3.66 -19.84 16.20
CA ASP A 157 4.46 -19.83 17.43
C ASP A 157 5.09 -21.19 17.73
N GLU A 158 4.50 -22.28 17.24
CA GLU A 158 4.96 -23.65 17.41
C GLU A 158 4.95 -24.39 16.08
N PRO A 159 5.90 -25.33 15.87
CA PRO A 159 5.87 -26.23 14.72
C PRO A 159 4.60 -27.08 14.71
N ILE A 160 3.91 -27.11 13.56
CA ILE A 160 2.61 -27.79 13.44
C ILE A 160 2.74 -29.31 13.45
N PHE A 161 3.79 -29.88 12.89
CA PHE A 161 4.01 -31.33 12.76
C PHE A 161 4.90 -31.92 13.86
N GLY A 162 5.35 -31.10 14.82
CA GLY A 162 6.23 -31.52 15.93
C GLY A 162 7.55 -32.13 15.45
N THR A 163 8.11 -33.05 16.27
CA THR A 163 9.44 -33.63 16.03
C THR A 163 9.53 -34.54 14.80
N LYS A 164 8.42 -35.13 14.32
CA LYS A 164 8.40 -36.08 13.19
C LYS A 164 8.87 -35.48 11.87
N TRP A 165 8.72 -34.17 11.69
CA TRP A 165 9.08 -33.45 10.48
C TRP A 165 10.16 -32.38 10.73
N GLY A 166 11.02 -32.62 11.73
CA GLY A 166 12.18 -31.79 12.02
C GLY A 166 11.89 -30.45 12.70
N GLN A 167 10.69 -30.25 13.24
CA GLN A 167 10.26 -29.01 13.92
C GLN A 167 10.42 -27.72 13.09
N ARG A 168 10.35 -27.82 11.76
CA ARG A 168 10.62 -26.70 10.85
C ARG A 168 9.39 -26.19 10.10
N TRP A 169 8.22 -26.84 10.24
CA TRP A 169 6.98 -26.48 9.59
C TRP A 169 6.07 -25.72 10.50
N PHE A 170 5.67 -24.54 10.06
CA PHE A 170 4.82 -23.62 10.80
C PHE A 170 3.57 -23.31 9.99
N PHE A 171 2.50 -23.01 10.69
CA PHE A 171 1.23 -22.63 10.09
C PHE A 171 0.77 -21.30 10.65
N ASN A 172 0.40 -20.37 9.79
CA ASN A 172 -0.18 -19.10 10.18
C ASN A 172 -1.55 -18.93 9.52
N PHE A 173 -2.58 -18.80 10.36
CA PHE A 173 -3.92 -18.44 9.93
C PHE A 173 -4.17 -16.97 10.24
N THR A 174 -4.63 -16.20 9.23
CA THR A 174 -5.05 -14.83 9.42
C THR A 174 -6.46 -14.67 8.86
N GLY A 175 -7.41 -14.31 9.72
CA GLY A 175 -8.76 -13.94 9.35
C GLY A 175 -8.90 -12.43 9.39
N THR A 176 -9.33 -11.80 8.30
CA THR A 176 -9.58 -10.37 8.23
C THR A 176 -11.02 -10.11 7.83
N SER A 177 -11.72 -9.30 8.62
CA SER A 177 -13.05 -8.78 8.31
C SER A 177 -12.96 -7.29 8.06
N ILE A 178 -13.48 -6.82 6.93
CA ILE A 178 -13.48 -5.41 6.55
C ILE A 178 -14.91 -4.99 6.25
N THR A 179 -15.41 -4.04 7.04
CA THR A 179 -16.70 -3.41 6.82
C THR A 179 -16.47 -2.00 6.31
N GLY A 180 -16.99 -1.68 5.13
CA GLY A 180 -16.95 -0.37 4.51
C GLY A 180 -18.33 0.25 4.38
N LEU A 181 -18.43 1.54 4.71
CA LEU A 181 -19.63 2.37 4.49
C LEU A 181 -19.19 3.66 3.82
N ASP A 182 -19.84 4.05 2.73
CA ASP A 182 -19.59 5.29 2.00
C ASP A 182 -20.90 5.95 1.59
N VAL A 183 -21.04 7.21 1.89
CA VAL A 183 -22.13 8.07 1.42
C VAL A 183 -21.54 9.22 0.62
N ARG A 184 -21.97 9.39 -0.64
CA ARG A 184 -21.31 10.29 -1.56
C ARG A 184 -22.27 10.96 -2.54
N ARG A 185 -21.80 12.05 -3.12
CA ARG A 185 -22.43 12.70 -4.27
C ARG A 185 -21.45 12.73 -5.43
N LEU A 186 -21.81 12.09 -6.54
CA LEU A 186 -21.03 12.00 -7.77
C LEU A 186 -21.83 12.50 -8.98
N PRO A 187 -21.17 13.00 -10.04
CA PRO A 187 -21.84 13.13 -11.33
C PRO A 187 -22.25 11.74 -11.84
N VAL A 188 -23.47 11.63 -12.37
CA VAL A 188 -23.96 10.36 -12.90
C VAL A 188 -24.42 10.53 -14.34
N PRO A 189 -23.92 9.72 -15.29
CA PRO A 189 -24.33 9.73 -16.68
C PRO A 189 -25.63 8.95 -16.86
N SER A 190 -26.72 9.44 -16.28
CA SER A 190 -28.04 8.83 -16.48
C SER A 190 -28.58 9.08 -17.88
N GLY A 191 -29.57 8.27 -18.31
CA GLY A 191 -30.26 8.46 -19.58
C GLY A 191 -30.80 9.88 -19.76
N VAL A 192 -31.35 10.47 -18.69
CA VAL A 192 -31.84 11.86 -18.69
C VAL A 192 -30.72 12.86 -18.95
N SER A 193 -29.54 12.69 -18.37
CA SER A 193 -28.40 13.58 -18.61
C SER A 193 -27.79 13.38 -19.99
N ALA A 194 -27.82 12.17 -20.55
CA ALA A 194 -27.32 11.86 -21.88
C ALA A 194 -28.24 12.36 -23.01
N GLU A 195 -29.56 12.40 -22.77
CA GLU A 195 -30.56 12.85 -23.75
C GLU A 195 -30.64 14.38 -23.90
N GLN A 196 -30.12 15.12 -22.96
CA GLN A 196 -30.10 16.58 -22.98
C GLN A 196 -28.95 17.09 -23.84
N GLY A 197 -29.16 17.17 -25.15
CA GLY A 197 -28.15 17.63 -26.11
C GLY A 197 -27.52 18.96 -25.71
N GLY A 198 -26.18 19.02 -25.69
CA GLY A 198 -25.41 20.22 -25.35
C GLY A 198 -25.35 20.56 -23.86
N SER A 199 -25.84 19.70 -22.97
CA SER A 199 -25.80 19.94 -21.53
C SER A 199 -24.82 19.03 -20.79
N SER A 200 -23.55 19.11 -21.12
CA SER A 200 -22.48 18.53 -20.29
C SER A 200 -22.49 19.04 -18.83
N ASN A 201 -23.19 20.14 -18.58
CA ASN A 201 -23.45 20.65 -17.24
C ASN A 201 -24.57 19.92 -16.48
N PHE A 202 -25.34 19.10 -17.16
CA PHE A 202 -26.43 18.37 -16.53
C PHE A 202 -25.95 16.99 -16.08
N PHE A 203 -26.16 16.66 -14.83
CA PHE A 203 -26.11 15.29 -14.34
C PHE A 203 -27.29 15.04 -13.41
N GLY A 204 -27.79 13.82 -13.37
CA GLY A 204 -28.93 13.43 -12.58
C GLY A 204 -28.67 13.52 -11.07
N ARG A 205 -29.46 12.79 -10.32
CA ARG A 205 -29.34 12.70 -8.86
C ARG A 205 -28.12 11.89 -8.45
N GLY A 206 -27.07 12.58 -8.05
CA GLY A 206 -25.75 12.01 -7.79
C GLY A 206 -25.55 11.39 -6.40
N GLU A 207 -26.57 11.46 -5.53
CA GLU A 207 -26.47 10.90 -4.18
C GLU A 207 -26.45 9.38 -4.22
N GLN A 208 -25.45 8.77 -3.59
CA GLN A 208 -25.23 7.33 -3.53
C GLN A 208 -24.89 6.91 -2.11
N ALA A 209 -25.26 5.68 -1.75
CA ALA A 209 -24.79 5.01 -0.55
C ALA A 209 -24.25 3.64 -0.94
N PHE A 210 -23.08 3.31 -0.44
CA PHE A 210 -22.40 2.04 -0.66
C PHE A 210 -22.03 1.40 0.68
N ALA A 211 -22.28 0.11 0.79
CA ALA A 211 -21.85 -0.69 1.93
C ALA A 211 -21.19 -1.96 1.42
N SER A 212 -20.11 -2.36 2.06
CA SER A 212 -19.40 -3.60 1.73
C SER A 212 -18.95 -4.33 2.98
N GLN A 213 -18.91 -5.65 2.88
CA GLN A 213 -18.34 -6.55 3.87
C GLN A 213 -17.47 -7.57 3.17
N SER A 214 -16.18 -7.60 3.50
CA SER A 214 -15.24 -8.62 3.03
C SER A 214 -14.76 -9.49 4.18
N PHE A 215 -14.60 -10.78 3.91
CA PHE A 215 -13.96 -11.76 4.78
C PHE A 215 -12.82 -12.42 4.02
N ARG A 216 -11.59 -12.09 4.40
CA ARG A 216 -10.36 -12.64 3.83
C ARG A 216 -9.75 -13.64 4.78
N LEU A 217 -9.56 -14.88 4.35
CA LEU A 217 -9.05 -15.98 5.17
C LEU A 217 -7.73 -16.48 4.59
N SER A 218 -6.61 -16.18 5.23
CA SER A 218 -5.28 -16.58 4.75
C SER A 218 -4.75 -17.77 5.54
N PHE A 219 -4.41 -18.82 4.82
CA PHE A 219 -3.81 -20.06 5.31
C PHE A 219 -2.39 -20.13 4.76
N ASP A 220 -1.40 -20.05 5.63
CA ASP A 220 0.02 -19.95 5.28
C ASP A 220 0.81 -21.07 5.97
N LEU A 221 1.25 -22.03 5.19
CA LEU A 221 2.10 -23.14 5.65
C LEU A 221 3.51 -22.93 5.10
N PHE A 222 4.50 -22.89 5.99
CA PHE A 222 5.87 -22.65 5.59
C PHE A 222 6.89 -23.47 6.38
N GLU A 223 8.02 -23.73 5.73
CA GLU A 223 9.20 -24.35 6.30
C GLU A 223 10.31 -23.31 6.46
N GLY A 224 10.96 -23.26 7.63
CA GLY A 224 12.09 -22.38 7.90
C GLY A 224 11.83 -21.38 9.01
N ASP A 225 12.64 -20.33 9.05
CA ASP A 225 12.58 -19.26 10.05
C ASP A 225 12.20 -17.94 9.38
N THR A 226 10.99 -17.48 9.58
CA THR A 226 10.48 -16.24 8.95
C THR A 226 10.99 -14.95 9.57
N SER A 227 11.59 -15.02 10.76
CA SER A 227 12.02 -13.83 11.51
C SER A 227 13.46 -13.43 11.19
N PHE A 228 14.34 -14.41 10.97
CA PHE A 228 15.78 -14.17 10.84
C PHE A 228 16.38 -14.67 9.53
N ARG A 229 15.72 -15.59 8.85
CA ARG A 229 16.18 -16.18 7.58
C ARG A 229 15.05 -16.20 6.56
N PRO A 230 15.37 -16.16 5.27
CA PRO A 230 14.38 -16.37 4.22
C PRO A 230 13.71 -17.74 4.37
N ILE A 231 12.41 -17.79 4.09
CA ILE A 231 11.61 -19.02 4.13
C ILE A 231 12.18 -20.02 3.12
N ASP A 232 12.35 -21.29 3.53
CA ASP A 232 12.84 -22.34 2.64
C ASP A 232 11.76 -22.80 1.65
N PHE A 233 10.54 -23.01 2.15
CA PHE A 233 9.38 -23.37 1.34
C PHE A 233 8.09 -22.82 1.95
N ARG A 234 7.14 -22.42 1.09
CA ARG A 234 5.87 -21.83 1.52
C ARG A 234 4.74 -22.17 0.58
N ILE A 235 3.58 -22.48 1.14
CA ILE A 235 2.31 -22.59 0.43
C ILE A 235 1.34 -21.61 1.09
N ARG A 236 0.73 -20.73 0.31
CA ARG A 236 -0.32 -19.82 0.80
C ARG A 236 -1.59 -20.00 -0.02
N PHE A 237 -2.72 -19.95 0.68
CA PHE A 237 -4.06 -19.99 0.10
C PHE A 237 -4.94 -18.96 0.82
N THR A 238 -5.48 -18.00 0.07
CA THR A 238 -6.24 -16.87 0.63
C THR A 238 -7.53 -16.65 -0.16
N PRO A 239 -8.62 -17.36 0.15
CA PRO A 239 -9.94 -17.04 -0.34
C PRO A 239 -10.47 -15.77 0.31
N GLU A 240 -11.26 -15.01 -0.45
CA GLU A 240 -11.97 -13.84 0.02
C GLU A 240 -13.43 -13.90 -0.41
N PHE A 241 -14.33 -13.51 0.50
CA PHE A 241 -15.79 -13.44 0.31
C PHE A 241 -16.21 -11.98 0.46
N ASN A 242 -16.92 -11.46 -0.53
CA ASN A 242 -17.44 -10.10 -0.52
C ASN A 242 -18.96 -10.10 -0.62
N LEU A 243 -19.57 -9.22 0.15
CA LEU A 243 -20.98 -8.85 0.04
C LEU A 243 -21.02 -7.33 -0.09
N ASN A 244 -21.72 -6.81 -1.08
CA ASN A 244 -21.83 -5.37 -1.26
C ASN A 244 -23.25 -4.94 -1.62
N PHE A 245 -23.55 -3.70 -1.24
CA PHE A 245 -24.81 -3.06 -1.52
C PHE A 245 -24.57 -1.65 -2.03
N LEU A 246 -25.15 -1.32 -3.17
CA LEU A 246 -25.12 0.01 -3.76
C LEU A 246 -26.55 0.53 -3.90
N GLN A 247 -26.80 1.72 -3.36
CA GLN A 247 -28.02 2.48 -3.58
C GLN A 247 -27.71 3.75 -4.36
N THR A 248 -28.42 3.96 -5.45
CA THR A 248 -28.33 5.18 -6.27
C THR A 248 -29.69 5.87 -6.34
N ARG A 249 -29.75 7.02 -7.01
CA ARG A 249 -31.00 7.77 -7.22
C ARG A 249 -31.48 7.75 -8.66
N GLU A 250 -30.66 7.24 -9.58
CA GLU A 250 -30.94 7.17 -11.01
C GLU A 250 -30.93 5.73 -11.49
N ARG A 251 -31.75 5.42 -12.49
CA ARG A 251 -31.73 4.13 -13.19
C ARG A 251 -30.63 4.09 -14.23
N GLY A 252 -30.22 2.88 -14.65
CA GLY A 252 -29.13 2.69 -15.61
C GLY A 252 -27.75 2.97 -15.04
N LEU A 253 -27.58 2.94 -13.70
CA LEU A 253 -26.29 3.05 -13.01
C LEU A 253 -25.88 1.73 -12.37
N VAL A 254 -26.82 0.97 -11.83
CA VAL A 254 -26.53 -0.31 -11.17
C VAL A 254 -26.50 -1.47 -12.14
N ASN A 255 -27.19 -1.33 -13.27
CA ASN A 255 -27.22 -2.29 -14.38
C ASN A 255 -27.61 -1.55 -15.67
N VAL A 256 -27.18 -2.07 -16.82
CA VAL A 256 -27.60 -1.58 -18.15
C VAL A 256 -29.09 -1.76 -18.36
N ASP A 257 -29.68 -2.82 -17.80
CA ASP A 257 -31.13 -3.00 -17.77
C ASP A 257 -31.77 -2.11 -16.71
N VAL A 258 -32.45 -1.08 -17.14
CA VAL A 258 -33.13 -0.11 -16.26
C VAL A 258 -34.22 -0.73 -15.40
N ARG A 259 -34.69 -1.97 -15.70
CA ARG A 259 -35.67 -2.70 -14.89
C ARG A 259 -35.11 -3.15 -13.56
N ASP A 260 -33.78 -3.31 -13.46
CA ASP A 260 -33.10 -3.64 -12.21
C ASP A 260 -33.10 -2.51 -11.17
N GLY A 261 -33.64 -1.36 -11.55
CA GLY A 261 -33.96 -0.27 -10.63
C GLY A 261 -32.74 0.58 -10.27
N THR A 262 -32.63 0.93 -8.97
CA THR A 262 -31.63 1.86 -8.44
C THR A 262 -30.79 1.27 -7.33
N ASN A 263 -31.06 0.04 -6.93
CA ASN A 263 -30.34 -0.64 -5.86
C ASN A 263 -29.75 -1.94 -6.39
N ARG A 264 -28.56 -2.28 -5.93
CA ARG A 264 -27.89 -3.54 -6.22
C ARG A 264 -27.36 -4.16 -4.94
N PHE A 265 -27.66 -5.43 -4.74
CA PHE A 265 -26.98 -6.28 -3.77
C PHE A 265 -26.24 -7.37 -4.54
N ASP A 266 -24.96 -7.54 -4.24
CA ASP A 266 -24.12 -8.51 -4.92
C ASP A 266 -23.23 -9.27 -3.94
N THR A 267 -22.84 -10.48 -4.31
CA THR A 267 -21.96 -11.36 -3.53
C THR A 267 -21.00 -12.08 -4.45
N HIS A 268 -19.74 -12.09 -4.08
CA HIS A 268 -18.72 -12.82 -4.83
C HIS A 268 -17.74 -13.52 -3.89
N ALA A 269 -17.15 -14.63 -4.37
CA ALA A 269 -16.06 -15.33 -3.70
C ALA A 269 -14.91 -15.52 -4.71
N GLY A 270 -13.74 -15.04 -4.35
CA GLY A 270 -12.54 -15.12 -5.19
C GLY A 270 -11.34 -15.68 -4.46
N LEU A 271 -10.37 -16.21 -5.21
CA LEU A 271 -9.06 -16.57 -4.69
C LEU A 271 -8.10 -15.41 -4.93
N GLN A 272 -7.70 -14.72 -3.86
CA GLN A 272 -6.84 -13.55 -3.95
C GLN A 272 -5.35 -13.92 -3.87
N GLU A 273 -5.01 -14.96 -3.12
CA GLU A 273 -3.67 -15.55 -3.17
C GLU A 273 -3.78 -17.08 -3.19
N GLY A 274 -2.94 -17.68 -4.03
CA GLY A 274 -2.82 -19.13 -4.13
C GLY A 274 -1.49 -19.46 -4.79
N PHE A 275 -0.41 -19.57 -3.98
CA PHE A 275 0.93 -19.73 -4.52
C PHE A 275 1.79 -20.70 -3.74
N VAL A 276 2.82 -21.15 -4.42
CA VAL A 276 3.95 -21.90 -3.85
C VAL A 276 5.21 -21.05 -4.02
N GLU A 277 6.03 -21.00 -2.96
CA GLU A 277 7.33 -20.33 -2.95
C GLU A 277 8.39 -21.32 -2.50
N ALA A 278 9.55 -21.29 -3.16
CA ALA A 278 10.71 -22.08 -2.78
C ALA A 278 11.98 -21.24 -2.86
N LYS A 279 12.78 -21.28 -1.82
CA LYS A 279 14.13 -20.72 -1.84
C LYS A 279 15.02 -21.64 -2.67
N LEU A 280 15.62 -21.10 -3.71
CA LEU A 280 16.47 -21.88 -4.61
C LEU A 280 17.88 -22.03 -4.05
N HIS A 281 18.43 -20.95 -3.47
CA HIS A 281 19.79 -20.97 -2.95
C HIS A 281 20.04 -19.82 -1.99
N ASP A 282 20.89 -20.07 -0.97
CA ASP A 282 21.51 -19.03 -0.14
C ASP A 282 22.79 -18.55 -0.86
N LEU A 283 22.88 -17.26 -1.14
CA LEU A 283 23.98 -16.65 -1.91
C LEU A 283 25.14 -16.19 -1.04
N SER A 284 24.89 -15.97 0.26
CA SER A 284 25.91 -15.58 1.22
C SER A 284 25.56 -16.01 2.65
N PRO A 285 26.56 -16.05 3.56
CA PRO A 285 26.29 -16.30 5.00
C PRO A 285 25.46 -15.20 5.68
N ASN A 286 25.26 -14.05 5.01
CA ASN A 286 24.48 -12.91 5.52
C ASN A 286 23.02 -12.95 5.05
N PHE A 287 22.50 -14.13 4.74
CA PHE A 287 21.12 -14.36 4.30
C PHE A 287 20.75 -13.71 2.96
N ASP A 288 21.74 -13.46 2.10
CA ASP A 288 21.44 -13.18 0.69
C ASP A 288 20.93 -14.46 0.04
N PHE A 289 19.87 -14.35 -0.75
CA PHE A 289 19.17 -15.52 -1.29
C PHE A 289 18.55 -15.24 -2.67
N VAL A 290 18.14 -16.30 -3.32
CA VAL A 290 17.24 -16.30 -4.47
C VAL A 290 16.09 -17.25 -4.22
N SER A 291 14.86 -16.77 -4.46
CA SER A 291 13.62 -17.54 -4.35
C SER A 291 12.79 -17.43 -5.62
N VAL A 292 11.94 -18.43 -5.83
CA VAL A 292 10.91 -18.43 -6.87
C VAL A 292 9.54 -18.57 -6.22
N ARG A 293 8.55 -17.80 -6.73
CA ARG A 293 7.15 -17.92 -6.33
C ARG A 293 6.29 -18.07 -7.58
N ALA A 294 5.34 -19.02 -7.56
CA ALA A 294 4.43 -19.27 -8.67
C ALA A 294 2.99 -19.44 -8.17
N GLY A 295 2.05 -18.80 -8.84
CA GLY A 295 0.63 -18.80 -8.50
C GLY A 295 0.05 -17.40 -8.39
N ILE A 296 -1.20 -17.31 -7.90
CA ILE A 296 -1.88 -16.02 -7.66
C ILE A 296 -1.21 -15.35 -6.46
N GLN A 297 -0.68 -14.16 -6.66
CA GLN A 297 0.09 -13.44 -5.66
C GLN A 297 -0.10 -11.94 -5.77
N GLN A 298 -0.14 -11.27 -4.64
CA GLN A 298 -0.09 -9.82 -4.60
C GLN A 298 1.28 -9.32 -5.03
N PHE A 299 1.29 -8.28 -5.85
CA PHE A 299 2.50 -7.60 -6.24
C PHE A 299 2.24 -6.08 -6.38
N VAL A 300 3.09 -5.29 -5.75
CA VAL A 300 3.13 -3.85 -5.92
C VAL A 300 4.52 -3.50 -6.42
N SER A 301 4.61 -2.86 -7.57
CA SER A 301 5.86 -2.71 -8.29
C SER A 301 6.71 -1.54 -7.85
N ASP A 302 6.17 -0.61 -7.08
CA ASP A 302 6.87 0.56 -6.56
C ASP A 302 6.40 0.95 -5.15
N PHE A 303 7.00 1.97 -4.54
CA PHE A 303 6.72 2.37 -3.15
C PHE A 303 5.30 2.92 -2.90
N ARG A 304 4.57 3.30 -3.93
CA ARG A 304 3.30 4.02 -3.81
C ARG A 304 2.17 3.46 -4.68
N GLY A 305 2.43 2.40 -5.45
CA GLY A 305 1.45 1.76 -6.32
C GLY A 305 1.10 2.57 -7.57
N PHE A 306 2.06 3.30 -8.14
CA PHE A 306 1.78 4.17 -9.29
C PHE A 306 1.57 3.42 -10.60
N ILE A 307 2.20 2.25 -10.81
CA ILE A 307 2.17 1.56 -12.11
C ILE A 307 1.43 0.25 -12.05
N PHE A 308 1.77 -0.59 -11.08
CA PHE A 308 1.20 -1.93 -10.97
C PHE A 308 1.06 -2.33 -9.50
N ALA A 309 -0.19 -2.52 -9.09
CA ALA A 309 -0.56 -2.99 -7.75
C ALA A 309 -1.77 -3.92 -7.86
N GLU A 310 -1.54 -5.26 -7.84
CA GLU A 310 -2.62 -6.21 -8.11
C GLU A 310 -2.32 -7.61 -7.56
N GLU A 311 -3.36 -8.42 -7.33
CA GLU A 311 -3.29 -9.87 -7.09
C GLU A 311 -3.57 -10.62 -8.38
N GLN A 312 -2.51 -11.17 -9.01
CA GLN A 312 -2.63 -11.88 -10.28
C GLN A 312 -1.77 -13.15 -10.29
N PRO A 313 -2.16 -14.18 -11.06
CA PRO A 313 -1.32 -15.36 -11.27
C PRO A 313 -0.04 -14.98 -12.02
N GLY A 314 1.07 -15.53 -11.57
CA GLY A 314 2.36 -15.25 -12.17
C GLY A 314 3.48 -16.09 -11.61
N VAL A 315 4.66 -15.90 -12.19
CA VAL A 315 5.92 -16.46 -11.72
C VAL A 315 6.87 -15.30 -11.41
N ARG A 316 7.46 -15.33 -10.23
CA ARG A 316 8.37 -14.31 -9.73
C ARG A 316 9.65 -14.95 -9.23
N ILE A 317 10.80 -14.45 -9.68
CA ILE A 317 12.12 -14.71 -9.13
C ILE A 317 12.55 -13.46 -8.38
N PHE A 318 12.94 -13.61 -7.13
CA PHE A 318 13.30 -12.49 -6.28
C PHE A 318 14.35 -12.88 -5.25
N GLY A 319 14.96 -11.88 -4.66
CA GLY A 319 15.96 -12.08 -3.63
C GLY A 319 16.67 -10.81 -3.25
N ASN A 320 17.76 -10.99 -2.51
CA ASN A 320 18.63 -9.90 -2.09
C ASN A 320 20.10 -10.23 -2.33
N LEU A 321 20.91 -9.19 -2.33
CA LEU A 321 22.36 -9.23 -2.50
C LEU A 321 23.05 -8.23 -1.58
N ARG A 322 24.33 -8.46 -1.29
CA ARG A 322 25.19 -7.57 -0.49
C ARG A 322 24.64 -7.30 0.90
N SER A 323 24.29 -8.35 1.63
CA SER A 323 23.70 -8.25 2.96
C SER A 323 22.43 -7.39 2.96
N ASN A 324 21.50 -7.73 2.07
CA ASN A 324 20.21 -7.07 1.90
C ASN A 324 20.27 -5.60 1.42
N ARG A 325 21.40 -5.13 0.88
CA ARG A 325 21.49 -3.76 0.32
C ARG A 325 20.87 -3.61 -1.05
N ILE A 326 20.80 -4.69 -1.82
CA ILE A 326 20.19 -4.73 -3.14
C ILE A 326 19.11 -5.78 -3.11
N ASN A 327 17.89 -5.38 -3.46
CA ASN A 327 16.76 -6.27 -3.60
C ASN A 327 16.28 -6.24 -5.04
N TYR A 328 15.87 -7.38 -5.59
CA TYR A 328 15.47 -7.48 -6.98
C TYR A 328 14.25 -8.38 -7.17
N ASN A 329 13.49 -8.09 -8.22
CA ASN A 329 12.41 -8.93 -8.72
C ASN A 329 12.47 -9.02 -10.23
N LEU A 330 12.23 -10.22 -10.74
CA LEU A 330 11.88 -10.48 -12.13
C LEU A 330 10.57 -11.26 -12.11
N ALA A 331 9.53 -10.72 -12.70
CA ALA A 331 8.20 -11.31 -12.63
C ALA A 331 7.49 -11.28 -13.98
N TRP A 332 6.68 -12.28 -14.19
CA TRP A 332 5.69 -12.35 -15.27
C TRP A 332 4.34 -12.68 -14.68
N PHE A 333 3.31 -11.92 -15.06
CA PHE A 333 1.93 -12.10 -14.65
C PHE A 333 1.04 -12.32 -15.87
N TYR A 334 0.06 -13.21 -15.73
CA TYR A 334 -1.00 -13.42 -16.68
C TYR A 334 -2.33 -13.07 -16.01
N PHE A 335 -3.02 -12.04 -16.50
CA PHE A 335 -4.15 -11.46 -15.79
C PHE A 335 -5.41 -12.32 -15.89
N LEU A 336 -6.13 -12.37 -14.78
CA LEU A 336 -7.51 -12.79 -14.68
C LEU A 336 -8.44 -11.56 -14.72
N GLU A 337 -9.66 -11.77 -15.21
CA GLU A 337 -10.72 -10.78 -15.06
C GLU A 337 -11.09 -10.61 -13.59
N LYS A 338 -11.62 -9.46 -13.27
CA LYS A 338 -12.14 -9.14 -11.94
C LYS A 338 -13.66 -9.15 -11.95
N ASN A 339 -14.25 -9.53 -10.83
CA ASN A 339 -15.66 -9.27 -10.60
C ASN A 339 -15.87 -7.76 -10.39
N THR A 340 -16.66 -7.13 -11.21
CA THR A 340 -16.88 -5.67 -11.27
C THR A 340 -17.26 -5.06 -9.93
N ASN A 341 -18.08 -5.75 -9.15
CA ASN A 341 -18.71 -5.20 -7.95
C ASN A 341 -17.90 -5.42 -6.68
N SER A 342 -16.98 -6.39 -6.68
CA SER A 342 -16.14 -6.71 -5.53
C SER A 342 -14.64 -6.46 -5.79
N GLY A 343 -14.20 -6.39 -7.06
CA GLY A 343 -12.79 -6.32 -7.45
C GLY A 343 -12.01 -7.62 -7.19
N LEU A 344 -12.71 -8.70 -6.79
CA LEU A 344 -12.08 -9.97 -6.53
C LEU A 344 -11.77 -10.72 -7.84
N ASN A 345 -10.74 -11.56 -7.80
CA ASN A 345 -10.39 -12.40 -8.95
C ASN A 345 -11.56 -13.31 -9.34
N THR A 346 -11.81 -13.39 -10.63
CA THR A 346 -12.51 -14.52 -11.26
C THR A 346 -11.47 -15.54 -11.71
N PHE A 347 -11.89 -16.63 -12.38
CA PHE A 347 -10.97 -17.57 -13.04
C PHE A 347 -10.95 -17.39 -14.56
N GLU A 348 -11.55 -16.33 -15.06
CA GLU A 348 -11.58 -16.03 -16.49
C GLU A 348 -10.30 -15.31 -16.92
N PRO A 349 -9.61 -15.75 -17.98
CA PRO A 349 -8.42 -15.09 -18.50
C PRO A 349 -8.76 -13.73 -19.13
N ARG A 350 -8.02 -12.69 -18.77
CA ARG A 350 -8.15 -11.35 -19.37
C ARG A 350 -7.37 -11.20 -20.69
N HIS A 351 -6.47 -12.10 -21.03
CA HIS A 351 -5.55 -12.01 -22.16
C HIS A 351 -4.57 -10.82 -22.08
N GLN A 352 -4.23 -10.40 -20.87
CA GLN A 352 -3.22 -9.40 -20.59
C GLN A 352 -2.02 -10.05 -19.89
N GLN A 353 -0.81 -9.62 -20.28
CA GLN A 353 0.44 -10.10 -19.72
C GLN A 353 1.29 -8.91 -19.29
N VAL A 354 1.88 -9.03 -18.11
CA VAL A 354 2.78 -8.01 -17.56
C VAL A 354 4.11 -8.63 -17.17
N TYR A 355 5.19 -8.06 -17.67
CA TYR A 355 6.56 -8.42 -17.31
C TYR A 355 7.16 -7.29 -16.49
N VAL A 356 7.78 -7.63 -15.38
CA VAL A 356 8.36 -6.64 -14.45
C VAL A 356 9.80 -7.03 -14.12
N GLY A 357 10.70 -6.06 -14.18
CA GLY A 357 12.02 -6.14 -13.59
C GLY A 357 12.27 -4.91 -12.74
N ASN A 358 12.53 -5.07 -11.46
CA ASN A 358 12.90 -3.96 -10.60
C ASN A 358 14.06 -4.30 -9.65
N VAL A 359 14.82 -3.27 -9.30
CA VAL A 359 15.95 -3.34 -8.39
C VAL A 359 15.87 -2.19 -7.40
N TYR A 360 15.90 -2.52 -6.11
CA TYR A 360 15.96 -1.58 -5.01
C TYR A 360 17.38 -1.51 -4.45
N ILE A 361 17.90 -0.31 -4.26
CA ILE A 361 19.23 -0.07 -3.72
C ILE A 361 19.08 0.79 -2.47
N GLN A 362 19.45 0.20 -1.33
CA GLN A 362 19.43 0.87 -0.03
C GLN A 362 20.58 1.84 0.11
N ASP A 363 20.39 2.89 0.90
CA ASP A 363 21.43 3.89 1.22
C ASP A 363 22.09 4.50 -0.04
N PHE A 364 21.29 4.78 -1.08
CA PHE A 364 21.81 5.16 -2.40
C PHE A 364 22.53 6.51 -2.39
N PHE A 365 21.92 7.57 -1.85
CA PHE A 365 22.54 8.88 -1.68
C PHE A 365 22.84 9.20 -0.21
N ALA A 366 22.00 8.72 0.69
CA ALA A 366 22.10 8.93 2.12
C ALA A 366 21.61 7.69 2.85
N LYS A 367 22.06 7.50 4.09
CA LYS A 367 21.55 6.42 4.95
C LYS A 367 20.05 6.61 5.17
N GLY A 368 19.29 5.52 4.98
CA GLY A 368 17.84 5.52 5.07
C GLY A 368 17.11 6.04 3.83
N TYR A 369 17.81 6.24 2.70
CA TYR A 369 17.21 6.61 1.42
C TYR A 369 17.38 5.49 0.40
N THR A 370 16.28 4.88 0.00
CA THR A 370 16.25 3.76 -0.95
C THR A 370 15.79 4.23 -2.31
N THR A 371 16.51 3.83 -3.34
CA THR A 371 16.10 4.07 -4.72
C THR A 371 15.70 2.77 -5.41
N GLU A 372 14.82 2.89 -6.36
CA GLU A 372 14.32 1.83 -7.22
C GLU A 372 14.49 2.22 -8.69
N PHE A 373 14.97 1.29 -9.48
CA PHE A 373 14.89 1.34 -10.94
C PHE A 373 14.01 0.20 -11.41
N SER A 374 13.07 0.50 -12.30
CA SER A 374 12.10 -0.48 -12.76
C SER A 374 11.88 -0.43 -14.27
N PHE A 375 11.55 -1.59 -14.79
CA PHE A 375 11.08 -1.80 -16.15
C PHE A 375 9.81 -2.62 -16.11
N HIS A 376 8.78 -2.18 -16.86
CA HIS A 376 7.56 -2.95 -17.05
C HIS A 376 7.26 -3.06 -18.54
N TYR A 377 6.72 -4.18 -18.95
CA TYR A 377 6.13 -4.34 -20.27
C TYR A 377 4.72 -4.88 -20.10
N ASN A 378 3.75 -4.11 -20.55
CA ASN A 378 2.34 -4.46 -20.59
C ASN A 378 1.94 -4.82 -22.03
N ARG A 379 1.46 -6.05 -22.20
CA ARG A 379 0.82 -6.53 -23.41
C ARG A 379 -0.63 -6.87 -23.09
N ASP A 380 -1.55 -6.05 -23.62
CA ASP A 380 -3.00 -6.23 -23.49
C ASP A 380 -3.56 -6.56 -24.87
N ASP A 381 -3.97 -7.82 -25.08
CA ASP A 381 -4.40 -8.31 -26.39
C ASP A 381 -5.86 -7.87 -26.68
N PRO A 382 -6.25 -7.76 -27.96
CA PRO A 382 -7.61 -7.37 -28.35
C PRO A 382 -8.67 -8.30 -27.76
N SER A 383 -9.70 -7.77 -27.13
CA SER A 383 -10.81 -8.54 -26.55
C SER A 383 -12.08 -7.70 -26.44
N ILE A 384 -13.21 -8.38 -26.23
CA ILE A 384 -14.50 -7.76 -25.91
C ILE A 384 -14.87 -8.23 -24.51
N HIS A 385 -15.17 -7.29 -23.62
CA HIS A 385 -15.61 -7.59 -22.27
C HIS A 385 -16.75 -6.67 -21.82
N TYR A 386 -17.78 -7.27 -21.27
CA TYR A 386 -18.87 -6.61 -20.59
C TYR A 386 -18.71 -6.86 -19.09
N ASP A 387 -18.89 -5.84 -18.30
CA ASP A 387 -18.86 -5.98 -16.86
C ASP A 387 -20.05 -6.79 -16.31
N ASP A 388 -20.02 -7.18 -15.04
CA ASP A 388 -21.11 -7.97 -14.40
C ASP A 388 -22.45 -7.24 -14.41
N ASN A 389 -22.45 -5.93 -14.65
CA ASN A 389 -23.65 -5.09 -14.72
C ASN A 389 -24.13 -4.87 -16.17
N GLY A 390 -23.49 -5.53 -17.15
CA GLY A 390 -23.83 -5.51 -18.56
C GLY A 390 -23.28 -4.32 -19.37
N PHE A 391 -22.45 -3.45 -18.77
CA PHE A 391 -21.82 -2.35 -19.50
C PHE A 391 -20.59 -2.83 -20.26
N LEU A 392 -20.45 -2.34 -21.52
CA LEU A 392 -19.24 -2.59 -22.30
C LEU A 392 -18.07 -1.83 -21.69
N VAL A 393 -17.03 -2.52 -21.26
CA VAL A 393 -15.83 -1.93 -20.64
C VAL A 393 -14.58 -2.08 -21.50
N ARG A 394 -14.56 -3.06 -22.42
CA ARG A 394 -13.46 -3.28 -23.35
C ARG A 394 -14.01 -3.80 -24.70
N PRO A 395 -13.78 -3.11 -25.83
CA PRO A 395 -13.17 -1.78 -25.94
C PRO A 395 -14.00 -0.67 -25.32
N ALA A 396 -13.37 0.50 -25.10
CA ALA A 396 -14.09 1.65 -24.55
C ALA A 396 -15.24 2.07 -25.48
N PRO A 397 -16.46 2.35 -24.95
CA PRO A 397 -17.64 2.67 -25.77
C PRO A 397 -17.63 4.14 -26.24
N VAL A 398 -16.49 4.62 -26.76
CA VAL A 398 -16.31 5.96 -27.29
C VAL A 398 -15.39 5.93 -28.51
N GLY A 399 -15.67 6.74 -29.52
CA GLY A 399 -14.91 6.74 -30.76
C GLY A 399 -15.14 5.47 -31.59
N LEU A 400 -14.08 4.81 -32.04
CA LEU A 400 -14.15 3.52 -32.72
C LEU A 400 -14.24 2.38 -31.71
N ILE A 401 -15.40 1.74 -31.66
CA ILE A 401 -15.68 0.63 -30.72
C ILE A 401 -15.23 -0.69 -31.36
N GLU A 402 -13.93 -0.86 -31.49
CA GLU A 402 -13.31 -2.06 -32.05
C GLU A 402 -12.22 -2.60 -31.10
N PRO A 403 -12.12 -3.95 -30.94
CA PRO A 403 -11.05 -4.55 -30.15
C PRO A 403 -9.66 -4.17 -30.64
N HIS A 404 -8.80 -3.76 -29.73
CA HIS A 404 -7.44 -3.32 -30.05
C HIS A 404 -6.43 -3.81 -29.02
N GLY A 405 -5.15 -3.83 -29.37
CA GLY A 405 -4.07 -4.29 -28.52
C GLY A 405 -3.18 -3.13 -28.09
N ILE A 406 -2.71 -3.19 -26.84
CA ILE A 406 -1.79 -2.21 -26.27
C ILE A 406 -0.47 -2.89 -25.94
N HIS A 407 0.62 -2.29 -26.40
CA HIS A 407 1.99 -2.68 -26.08
C HIS A 407 2.70 -1.49 -25.45
N ALA A 408 2.77 -1.45 -24.11
CA ALA A 408 3.35 -0.33 -23.38
C ALA A 408 4.55 -0.77 -22.55
N TYR A 409 5.66 -0.05 -22.66
CA TYR A 409 6.87 -0.20 -21.87
C TYR A 409 6.98 0.96 -20.91
N TYR A 410 7.30 0.68 -19.65
CA TYR A 410 7.51 1.72 -18.63
C TYR A 410 8.92 1.62 -18.10
N LEU A 411 9.64 2.74 -18.12
CA LEU A 411 10.94 2.92 -17.48
C LEU A 411 10.73 3.79 -16.25
N GLY A 412 11.07 3.27 -15.08
CA GLY A 412 10.81 3.88 -13.80
C GLY A 412 12.07 4.17 -12.99
N TRP A 413 12.02 5.30 -12.28
CA TRP A 413 12.93 5.65 -11.21
C TRP A 413 12.11 6.18 -10.04
N ALA A 414 12.10 5.44 -8.94
CA ALA A 414 11.37 5.81 -7.72
C ALA A 414 12.31 5.77 -6.51
N SER A 415 11.96 6.49 -5.47
CA SER A 415 12.69 6.46 -4.22
C SER A 415 11.80 6.79 -3.04
N ASN A 416 12.18 6.25 -1.88
CA ASN A 416 11.51 6.54 -0.63
C ASN A 416 12.51 6.50 0.53
N GLY A 417 12.42 7.43 1.46
CA GLY A 417 13.30 7.48 2.62
C GLY A 417 13.45 8.88 3.19
N HIS A 418 14.58 9.13 3.83
CA HIS A 418 14.87 10.43 4.44
C HIS A 418 16.29 10.91 4.16
N ILE A 419 16.46 12.23 4.11
CA ILE A 419 17.75 12.92 4.03
C ILE A 419 17.80 13.87 5.23
N GLY A 420 18.52 13.47 6.27
CA GLY A 420 18.47 14.15 7.56
C GLY A 420 17.06 14.11 8.17
N ARG A 421 16.43 15.27 8.39
CA ARG A 421 15.07 15.37 8.92
C ARG A 421 13.97 15.44 7.85
N LEU A 422 14.35 15.55 6.59
CA LEU A 422 13.42 15.65 5.48
C LEU A 422 13.11 14.25 4.96
N ASN A 423 11.85 13.83 5.04
CA ASN A 423 11.37 12.65 4.34
C ASN A 423 11.12 13.01 2.88
N VAL A 424 11.59 12.17 1.98
CA VAL A 424 11.49 12.37 0.52
C VAL A 424 10.96 11.09 -0.11
N SER A 425 9.91 11.21 -0.90
CA SER A 425 9.43 10.14 -1.76
C SER A 425 9.24 10.73 -3.16
N HIS A 426 9.79 10.09 -4.18
CA HIS A 426 9.57 10.51 -5.55
C HIS A 426 9.39 9.31 -6.48
N ALA A 427 8.75 9.56 -7.61
CA ALA A 427 8.65 8.61 -8.71
C ALA A 427 8.69 9.38 -10.04
N PHE A 428 9.35 8.80 -11.02
CA PHE A 428 9.33 9.23 -12.40
C PHE A 428 9.16 8.01 -13.30
N TYR A 429 8.25 8.10 -14.26
CA TYR A 429 8.01 7.05 -15.25
C TYR A 429 7.90 7.63 -16.65
N GLN A 430 8.52 6.95 -17.59
CA GLN A 430 8.37 7.17 -19.03
C GLN A 430 7.63 5.96 -19.61
N ALA A 431 6.46 6.20 -20.22
CA ALA A 431 5.71 5.20 -20.97
C ALA A 431 6.02 5.34 -22.46
N LEU A 432 6.37 4.23 -23.11
CA LEU A 432 6.67 4.13 -24.54
C LEU A 432 5.95 2.92 -25.11
N GLY A 433 5.63 2.94 -26.41
CA GLY A 433 5.01 1.77 -27.03
C GLY A 433 4.06 2.13 -28.17
N HIS A 434 3.01 1.35 -28.34
CA HIS A 434 1.95 1.63 -29.31
C HIS A 434 0.62 1.00 -28.91
N ASP A 435 -0.45 1.65 -29.36
CA ASP A 435 -1.81 1.16 -29.38
C ASP A 435 -2.18 0.86 -30.84
N THR A 436 -2.67 -0.35 -31.12
CA THR A 436 -2.94 -0.79 -32.50
C THR A 436 -4.11 -0.06 -33.13
N LEU A 437 -5.08 0.38 -32.32
CA LEU A 437 -6.25 1.13 -32.74
C LEU A 437 -6.85 1.90 -31.56
N ASN A 438 -6.35 3.08 -31.27
CA ASN A 438 -6.90 3.87 -30.17
C ASN A 438 -8.34 4.31 -30.47
N PRO A 439 -9.32 4.07 -29.59
CA PRO A 439 -10.73 4.38 -29.83
C PRO A 439 -10.99 5.86 -30.12
N ILE A 440 -10.33 6.76 -29.43
CA ILE A 440 -10.49 8.21 -29.57
C ILE A 440 -9.77 8.71 -30.82
N ALA A 441 -8.53 8.26 -31.04
CA ALA A 441 -7.74 8.63 -32.22
C ALA A 441 -8.27 7.99 -33.52
N GLY A 442 -8.98 6.86 -33.43
CA GLY A 442 -9.52 6.13 -34.58
C GLY A 442 -8.46 5.47 -35.46
N ARG A 443 -7.26 5.22 -34.93
CA ARG A 443 -6.12 4.65 -35.67
C ARG A 443 -5.04 4.15 -34.72
N ARG A 444 -4.05 3.46 -35.30
CA ARG A 444 -2.81 3.15 -34.57
C ARG A 444 -2.07 4.43 -34.19
N ILE A 445 -1.58 4.47 -32.95
CA ILE A 445 -0.74 5.55 -32.43
C ILE A 445 0.44 4.98 -31.64
N ASP A 446 1.54 5.72 -31.64
CA ASP A 446 2.66 5.44 -30.75
C ASP A 446 2.43 6.12 -29.40
N ILE A 447 3.02 5.56 -28.34
CA ILE A 447 2.88 6.04 -26.96
C ILE A 447 4.17 6.75 -26.52
N ASP A 448 4.05 7.97 -25.97
CA ASP A 448 5.15 8.74 -25.38
C ASP A 448 4.61 9.57 -24.18
N GLY A 449 4.24 8.88 -23.11
CA GLY A 449 3.66 9.49 -21.90
C GLY A 449 4.66 9.58 -20.75
N ARG A 450 4.46 10.55 -19.83
CA ARG A 450 5.35 10.79 -18.69
C ARG A 450 4.58 11.04 -17.41
N MET A 451 5.12 10.54 -16.31
CA MET A 451 4.61 10.81 -14.97
C MET A 451 5.74 11.20 -14.03
N ALA A 452 5.47 12.15 -13.14
CA ALA A 452 6.37 12.51 -12.04
C ALA A 452 5.57 12.76 -10.76
N ALA A 453 6.09 12.26 -9.65
CA ALA A 453 5.55 12.49 -8.32
C ALA A 453 6.68 12.85 -7.35
N LEU A 454 6.41 13.77 -6.44
CA LEU A 454 7.33 14.16 -5.38
C LEU A 454 6.53 14.47 -4.11
N GLU A 455 6.88 13.83 -3.00
CA GLU A 455 6.36 14.16 -1.67
C GLU A 455 7.51 14.50 -0.74
N LEU A 456 7.40 15.62 -0.06
CA LEU A 456 8.29 16.08 0.98
C LEU A 456 7.53 16.16 2.29
N SER A 457 8.11 15.63 3.37
CA SER A 457 7.51 15.79 4.69
C SER A 457 8.54 15.95 5.80
N VAL A 458 8.11 16.62 6.86
CA VAL A 458 8.92 16.87 8.06
C VAL A 458 8.11 16.48 9.28
N ASP A 459 8.72 15.66 10.12
CA ASP A 459 8.18 15.29 11.42
C ASP A 459 8.62 16.32 12.46
N LYS A 460 7.63 16.89 13.17
CA LYS A 460 7.86 17.76 14.32
C LYS A 460 6.98 17.34 15.48
N ASP A 461 7.60 16.74 16.50
CA ASP A 461 6.91 16.18 17.66
C ASP A 461 5.82 15.17 17.24
N TRP A 462 4.57 15.48 17.52
CA TRP A 462 3.41 14.65 17.20
C TRP A 462 2.74 14.98 15.86
N VAL A 463 3.33 15.89 15.07
CA VAL A 463 2.77 16.36 13.79
C VAL A 463 3.75 16.09 12.66
N ARG A 464 3.26 15.54 11.54
CA ARG A 464 3.95 15.48 10.26
C ARG A 464 3.31 16.46 9.30
N PHE A 465 4.09 17.39 8.77
CA PHE A 465 3.69 18.25 7.67
C PHE A 465 4.16 17.65 6.35
N ARG A 466 3.29 17.61 5.35
CA ARG A 466 3.60 17.09 4.01
C ARG A 466 3.16 18.07 2.93
N SER A 467 3.93 18.04 1.83
CA SER A 467 3.55 18.68 0.57
C SER A 467 3.91 17.73 -0.55
N SER A 468 2.98 17.55 -1.50
CA SER A 468 3.17 16.63 -2.60
C SER A 468 2.85 17.30 -3.93
N PHE A 469 3.53 16.85 -4.97
CA PHE A 469 3.31 17.22 -6.36
C PHE A 469 3.17 15.96 -7.20
N PHE A 470 2.15 15.92 -8.04
CA PHE A 470 1.93 14.85 -9.01
C PHE A 470 1.68 15.46 -10.38
N TYR A 471 2.27 14.87 -11.39
CA TYR A 471 2.11 15.21 -12.79
C TYR A 471 1.95 13.94 -13.63
N ALA A 472 0.93 13.89 -14.44
CA ALA A 472 0.78 12.95 -15.53
C ALA A 472 0.54 13.75 -16.82
N SER A 473 1.32 13.47 -17.85
CA SER A 473 1.21 14.19 -19.12
C SER A 473 -0.13 13.91 -19.80
N GLY A 474 -0.68 14.93 -20.45
CA GLY A 474 -1.85 14.86 -21.31
C GLY A 474 -1.48 14.91 -22.79
N ASP A 475 -2.39 14.48 -23.64
CA ASP A 475 -2.24 14.56 -25.10
C ASP A 475 -2.56 15.97 -25.58
N PRO A 476 -1.61 16.68 -26.22
CA PRO A 476 -1.80 18.08 -26.63
C PRO A 476 -2.52 18.24 -27.96
N SER A 477 -2.88 17.16 -28.63
CA SER A 477 -3.39 17.21 -29.97
C SER A 477 -4.80 16.63 -30.10
N ASN A 478 -5.54 17.15 -31.08
CA ASN A 478 -6.79 16.56 -31.52
C ASN A 478 -6.47 15.28 -32.31
N GLN A 479 -6.34 14.16 -31.64
CA GLN A 479 -5.88 12.89 -32.21
C GLN A 479 -6.94 12.16 -33.03
N SER A 480 -8.19 12.55 -32.96
CA SER A 480 -9.29 11.77 -33.55
C SER A 480 -9.54 12.08 -35.02
N ASP A 481 -9.15 11.18 -35.92
CA ASP A 481 -9.61 11.19 -37.29
C ASP A 481 -11.12 10.84 -37.39
N ALA A 482 -11.62 9.98 -36.51
CA ALA A 482 -13.03 9.60 -36.46
C ALA A 482 -13.95 10.75 -36.06
N LEU A 483 -13.44 11.70 -35.26
CA LEU A 483 -14.17 12.88 -34.78
C LEU A 483 -13.69 14.19 -35.44
N GLY A 484 -12.88 14.11 -36.51
CA GLY A 484 -12.37 15.27 -37.22
C GLY A 484 -11.13 15.93 -36.59
N GLY A 485 -10.38 15.22 -35.79
CA GLY A 485 -9.18 15.70 -35.09
C GLY A 485 -7.89 15.66 -35.93
N GLY A 486 -6.80 16.05 -35.31
CA GLY A 486 -5.49 16.21 -35.97
C GLY A 486 -4.73 14.91 -36.22
N ARG A 487 -3.57 15.02 -36.85
CA ARG A 487 -2.76 13.90 -37.37
C ARG A 487 -1.46 13.66 -36.59
N SER A 488 -1.41 13.80 -35.28
CA SER A 488 -0.20 13.40 -34.55
C SER A 488 -0.01 11.89 -34.64
N SER A 489 1.23 11.43 -34.77
CA SER A 489 1.57 10.01 -34.82
C SER A 489 1.71 9.40 -33.40
N SER A 490 1.78 10.22 -32.36
CA SER A 490 1.99 9.78 -30.99
C SER A 490 1.00 10.38 -30.00
N ALA A 491 0.50 9.55 -29.09
CA ALA A 491 -0.24 9.95 -27.90
C ALA A 491 0.74 10.27 -26.77
N ARG A 492 0.56 11.41 -26.14
CA ARG A 492 1.43 11.90 -25.06
C ARG A 492 0.77 11.82 -23.69
N GLY A 493 -0.45 11.37 -23.58
CA GLY A 493 -1.11 11.09 -22.31
C GLY A 493 -0.39 9.95 -21.59
N PHE A 494 -0.27 10.04 -20.28
CA PHE A 494 0.25 8.97 -19.46
C PHE A 494 -0.91 8.15 -18.89
N ASP A 495 -0.79 6.84 -18.97
CA ASP A 495 -1.67 5.91 -18.25
C ASP A 495 -0.85 4.73 -17.70
N THR A 496 -1.41 3.98 -16.77
CA THR A 496 -0.74 2.93 -16.00
C THR A 496 -1.19 1.54 -16.44
N ILE A 497 -0.66 0.50 -15.81
CA ILE A 497 -1.17 -0.87 -15.94
C ILE A 497 -2.44 -1.01 -15.09
N VAL A 498 -2.28 -1.11 -13.79
CA VAL A 498 -3.34 -1.03 -12.77
C VAL A 498 -2.73 -0.37 -11.55
N ASP A 499 -3.02 0.89 -11.31
CA ASP A 499 -2.52 1.64 -10.16
C ASP A 499 -3.44 1.51 -8.94
N GLU A 500 -2.85 1.57 -7.75
CA GLU A 500 -3.55 1.73 -6.47
C GLU A 500 -2.77 2.77 -5.67
N THR A 501 -3.08 4.04 -5.96
CA THR A 501 -2.23 5.15 -5.55
C THR A 501 -2.45 5.53 -4.10
N ASN A 502 -1.38 5.50 -3.29
CA ASN A 502 -1.38 6.06 -1.93
C ASN A 502 -0.52 7.33 -1.88
N PHE A 503 -1.08 8.42 -2.36
CA PHE A 503 -0.37 9.69 -2.52
C PHE A 503 -1.33 10.87 -2.38
N ALA A 504 -0.83 12.09 -2.14
CA ALA A 504 -1.61 13.33 -2.11
C ALA A 504 -2.89 13.28 -1.26
N GLY A 505 -2.85 12.57 -0.13
CA GLY A 505 -3.98 12.43 0.80
C GLY A 505 -4.64 11.05 0.79
N GLY A 506 -4.50 10.27 -0.29
CA GLY A 506 -5.04 8.90 -0.38
C GLY A 506 -6.53 8.85 0.00
N ALA A 507 -6.91 8.04 0.99
CA ALA A 507 -8.29 7.88 1.44
C ALA A 507 -9.02 9.18 1.80
N PHE A 508 -8.29 10.23 2.15
CA PHE A 508 -8.86 11.52 2.51
C PHE A 508 -8.87 12.52 1.35
N SER A 509 -8.61 12.07 0.13
CA SER A 509 -8.81 12.80 -1.11
C SER A 509 -10.10 12.34 -1.78
N PHE A 510 -11.01 13.26 -2.08
CA PHE A 510 -12.23 12.95 -2.83
C PHE A 510 -11.89 12.45 -4.23
N PHE A 511 -10.96 13.13 -4.89
CA PHE A 511 -10.61 12.85 -6.28
C PHE A 511 -9.92 11.47 -6.44
N ASP A 512 -9.04 11.12 -5.52
CA ASP A 512 -8.37 9.82 -5.52
C ASP A 512 -9.33 8.67 -5.20
N GLN A 513 -10.20 8.85 -4.21
CA GLN A 513 -11.04 7.77 -3.71
C GLN A 513 -12.33 7.55 -4.49
N GLN A 514 -12.86 8.58 -5.16
CA GLN A 514 -14.15 8.49 -5.82
C GLN A 514 -14.01 8.40 -7.33
N GLY A 515 -14.60 7.38 -7.94
CA GLY A 515 -14.68 7.34 -9.40
C GLY A 515 -15.62 8.44 -9.91
N ILE A 516 -15.21 9.14 -10.95
CA ILE A 516 -16.00 10.18 -11.60
C ILE A 516 -16.24 9.77 -13.04
N ARG A 517 -17.47 9.36 -13.38
CA ARG A 517 -17.86 9.03 -14.76
C ARG A 517 -18.02 10.28 -15.60
N LEU A 518 -17.55 10.24 -16.81
CA LEU A 518 -17.73 11.31 -17.76
C LEU A 518 -19.11 11.22 -18.41
N THR A 519 -19.89 12.29 -18.32
CA THR A 519 -21.29 12.32 -18.73
C THR A 519 -21.48 11.89 -20.18
N GLY A 520 -22.36 10.94 -20.44
CA GLY A 520 -22.76 10.50 -21.79
C GLY A 520 -21.75 9.64 -22.54
N THR A 521 -20.61 9.25 -21.93
CA THR A 521 -19.54 8.55 -22.64
C THR A 521 -19.32 7.09 -22.19
N GLY A 522 -19.78 6.69 -21.01
CA GLY A 522 -19.47 5.37 -20.44
C GLY A 522 -18.03 5.21 -19.96
N ILE A 523 -17.17 6.24 -20.13
CA ILE A 523 -15.79 6.25 -19.60
C ILE A 523 -15.70 7.06 -18.32
N ALA A 524 -14.67 6.82 -17.51
CA ALA A 524 -14.40 7.57 -16.30
C ALA A 524 -13.47 8.75 -16.57
N LEU A 525 -13.78 9.92 -16.01
CA LEU A 525 -12.82 11.02 -15.89
C LEU A 525 -11.69 10.63 -14.94
N ALA A 526 -12.04 10.05 -13.80
CA ALA A 526 -11.12 9.49 -12.81
C ALA A 526 -11.65 8.15 -12.31
N ASN A 527 -10.77 7.17 -12.13
CA ASN A 527 -11.08 5.88 -11.55
C ASN A 527 -10.79 5.87 -10.03
N PRO A 528 -11.50 5.05 -9.23
CA PRO A 528 -11.24 4.93 -7.80
C PRO A 528 -9.82 4.47 -7.50
N GLY A 529 -9.17 5.06 -6.48
CA GLY A 529 -7.80 4.75 -6.08
C GLY A 529 -6.76 5.18 -7.13
N SER A 530 -7.06 6.23 -7.92
CA SER A 530 -6.18 6.75 -8.95
C SER A 530 -6.20 8.28 -9.00
N LEU A 531 -5.03 8.89 -9.13
CA LEU A 531 -4.89 10.33 -9.39
C LEU A 531 -4.93 10.68 -10.88
N LEU A 532 -5.05 9.69 -11.75
CA LEU A 532 -5.01 9.89 -13.20
C LEU A 532 -6.37 10.31 -13.76
N VAL A 533 -6.33 11.25 -14.70
CA VAL A 533 -7.44 11.55 -15.58
C VAL A 533 -7.19 10.83 -16.90
N SER A 534 -7.39 9.50 -16.86
CA SER A 534 -6.95 8.62 -17.94
C SER A 534 -8.02 8.31 -19.00
N LEU A 535 -9.27 8.67 -18.75
CA LEU A 535 -10.41 8.35 -19.65
C LEU A 535 -10.56 6.85 -19.92
N ARG A 536 -10.29 6.01 -18.94
CA ARG A 536 -10.57 4.55 -19.02
C ARG A 536 -12.03 4.29 -18.66
N THR A 537 -12.56 3.17 -19.11
CA THR A 537 -13.88 2.70 -18.71
C THR A 537 -13.89 2.21 -17.26
N ASN A 538 -12.90 1.40 -16.92
CA ASN A 538 -12.67 0.82 -15.61
C ASN A 538 -11.16 0.58 -15.46
N LYS A 539 -10.61 0.78 -14.29
CA LYS A 539 -9.18 0.60 -14.01
C LYS A 539 -8.73 -0.86 -14.15
N GLU A 540 -9.56 -1.79 -13.71
CA GLU A 540 -9.24 -3.21 -13.60
C GLU A 540 -9.68 -4.00 -14.84
N GLU A 541 -10.82 -3.68 -15.45
CA GLU A 541 -11.43 -4.41 -16.55
C GLU A 541 -11.23 -3.72 -17.91
N GLY A 542 -11.11 -2.39 -17.91
CA GLY A 542 -10.85 -1.57 -19.11
C GLY A 542 -9.38 -1.58 -19.54
N GLN A 543 -9.10 -1.08 -20.73
CA GLN A 543 -7.74 -0.93 -21.27
C GLN A 543 -7.14 0.44 -20.92
N ALA A 544 -5.81 0.52 -20.84
CA ALA A 544 -5.10 1.78 -20.70
C ALA A 544 -5.34 2.69 -21.91
N ASN A 545 -5.47 4.00 -21.68
CA ASN A 545 -5.75 4.95 -22.73
C ASN A 545 -4.77 6.14 -22.68
N PHE A 546 -3.91 6.24 -23.68
CA PHE A 546 -2.88 7.25 -23.76
C PHE A 546 -3.32 8.53 -24.52
N VAL A 547 -4.56 8.56 -25.03
CA VAL A 547 -5.22 9.77 -25.51
C VAL A 547 -6.11 10.31 -24.37
N ASN A 548 -5.49 10.96 -23.43
CA ASN A 548 -6.13 11.42 -22.19
C ASN A 548 -5.63 12.82 -21.81
N PRO A 549 -6.35 13.55 -20.95
CA PRO A 549 -5.97 14.91 -20.58
C PRO A 549 -4.79 15.00 -19.61
N GLY A 550 -4.40 13.92 -18.92
CA GLY A 550 -3.43 14.01 -17.85
C GLY A 550 -3.83 14.98 -16.74
N ALA A 551 -2.99 15.12 -15.72
CA ALA A 551 -3.30 15.98 -14.58
C ALA A 551 -2.07 16.54 -13.88
N TYR A 552 -2.26 17.68 -13.22
CA TYR A 552 -1.41 18.20 -12.15
C TYR A 552 -2.18 18.14 -10.83
N VAL A 553 -1.50 17.67 -9.77
CA VAL A 553 -1.99 17.73 -8.39
C VAL A 553 -0.96 18.42 -7.52
N PHE A 554 -1.36 19.47 -6.82
CA PHE A 554 -0.56 20.16 -5.81
C PHE A 554 -1.21 19.93 -4.46
N ASN A 555 -0.48 19.31 -3.54
CA ASN A 555 -0.98 18.86 -2.25
C ASN A 555 -0.30 19.58 -1.09
N ALA A 556 -1.08 19.83 -0.06
CA ALA A 556 -0.62 20.16 1.29
C ALA A 556 -1.44 19.38 2.32
N GLY A 557 -0.78 18.81 3.31
CA GLY A 557 -1.45 18.01 4.33
C GLY A 557 -0.67 17.97 5.65
N ALA A 558 -1.35 17.51 6.68
CA ALA A 558 -0.74 17.24 7.97
C ALA A 558 -1.37 16.02 8.63
N ASP A 559 -0.52 15.23 9.28
CA ASP A 559 -0.88 14.05 10.05
C ASP A 559 -0.57 14.32 11.53
N PHE A 560 -1.52 14.04 12.40
CA PHE A 560 -1.45 14.32 13.83
C PHE A 560 -1.53 13.00 14.63
N ASN A 561 -0.50 12.67 15.38
CA ASN A 561 -0.53 11.59 16.35
C ASN A 561 -1.14 12.10 17.66
N VAL A 562 -2.47 12.30 17.71
CA VAL A 562 -3.19 12.93 18.82
C VAL A 562 -3.02 12.15 20.12
N THR A 563 -3.08 10.82 20.03
CA THR A 563 -2.72 9.87 21.09
C THR A 563 -2.07 8.63 20.45
N PRO A 564 -1.43 7.74 21.23
CA PRO A 564 -0.93 6.48 20.67
C PRO A 564 -2.00 5.64 19.94
N LYS A 565 -3.28 5.82 20.30
CA LYS A 565 -4.43 5.11 19.71
C LYS A 565 -5.12 5.86 18.58
N LEU A 566 -4.96 7.20 18.52
CA LEU A 566 -5.72 8.07 17.63
C LEU A 566 -4.80 8.92 16.77
N ARG A 567 -4.92 8.78 15.46
CA ARG A 567 -4.31 9.67 14.46
C ARG A 567 -5.40 10.47 13.77
N ALA A 568 -5.12 11.72 13.46
CA ALA A 568 -5.98 12.58 12.64
C ALA A 568 -5.22 13.05 11.41
N PHE A 569 -5.95 13.34 10.33
CA PHE A 569 -5.39 13.71 9.04
C PHE A 569 -6.16 14.90 8.48
N VAL A 570 -5.43 15.81 7.86
CA VAL A 570 -6.02 16.87 7.03
C VAL A 570 -5.28 16.95 5.70
N ASN A 571 -6.02 17.22 4.63
CA ASN A 571 -5.50 17.17 3.28
C ASN A 571 -6.19 18.20 2.40
N ALA A 572 -5.44 18.85 1.50
CA ALA A 572 -5.98 19.72 0.47
C ALA A 572 -5.17 19.56 -0.82
N ASN A 573 -5.86 19.40 -1.95
CA ASN A 573 -5.31 19.28 -3.29
C ASN A 573 -5.85 20.38 -4.18
N TYR A 574 -5.00 21.01 -4.98
CA TYR A 574 -5.41 21.76 -6.14
C TYR A 574 -5.17 20.90 -7.39
N LEU A 575 -6.24 20.70 -8.17
CA LEU A 575 -6.30 19.78 -9.30
C LEU A 575 -6.46 20.55 -10.61
N ARG A 576 -5.69 20.15 -11.63
CA ARG A 576 -5.72 20.77 -12.95
C ARG A 576 -5.46 19.74 -14.05
N PHE A 577 -6.19 19.80 -15.16
CA PHE A 577 -5.84 19.10 -16.39
C PHE A 577 -4.51 19.62 -16.96
N ASP A 578 -3.67 18.73 -17.48
CA ASP A 578 -2.51 19.13 -18.28
C ASP A 578 -2.98 19.60 -19.66
N ARG A 579 -3.85 18.81 -20.29
CA ARG A 579 -4.44 19.09 -21.60
C ARG A 579 -5.95 18.90 -21.56
N THR A 580 -6.68 19.64 -22.36
CA THR A 580 -8.15 19.51 -22.44
C THR A 580 -8.64 19.06 -23.82
N GLU A 581 -7.75 18.97 -24.78
CA GLU A 581 -8.04 18.55 -26.14
C GLU A 581 -8.74 17.18 -26.22
N PRO A 582 -8.31 16.12 -25.51
CA PRO A 582 -9.02 14.84 -25.51
C PRO A 582 -10.46 14.95 -24.97
N LEU A 583 -10.67 15.77 -23.94
CA LEU A 583 -12.03 16.02 -23.40
C LEU A 583 -12.91 16.74 -24.40
N GLN A 584 -12.36 17.74 -25.10
CA GLN A 584 -13.08 18.50 -26.11
C GLN A 584 -13.56 17.62 -27.27
N ILE A 585 -12.74 16.62 -27.64
CA ILE A 585 -13.10 15.63 -28.66
C ILE A 585 -14.21 14.70 -28.15
N VAL A 586 -13.99 14.05 -27.01
CA VAL A 586 -14.90 13.06 -26.45
C VAL A 586 -16.27 13.64 -26.13
N LEU A 587 -16.33 14.89 -25.68
CA LEU A 587 -17.56 15.59 -25.33
C LEU A 587 -18.13 16.42 -26.48
N ALA A 588 -17.44 16.50 -27.64
CA ALA A 588 -17.76 17.42 -28.75
C ALA A 588 -17.99 18.87 -28.26
N GLN A 589 -17.19 19.32 -27.29
CA GLN A 589 -17.32 20.61 -26.62
C GLN A 589 -16.01 21.39 -26.69
N PRO A 590 -15.92 22.48 -27.45
CA PRO A 590 -14.70 23.30 -27.54
C PRO A 590 -14.53 24.16 -26.26
N GLY A 591 -13.29 24.53 -25.98
CA GLY A 591 -12.96 25.58 -25.01
C GLY A 591 -13.05 25.18 -23.54
N ILE A 592 -12.88 23.89 -23.20
CA ILE A 592 -12.83 23.42 -21.80
C ILE A 592 -11.59 23.96 -21.10
N ARG A 593 -11.78 24.62 -19.96
CA ARG A 593 -10.68 25.17 -19.16
C ARG A 593 -9.96 24.10 -18.34
N HIS A 594 -8.75 24.42 -17.88
CA HIS A 594 -7.87 23.43 -17.23
C HIS A 594 -8.17 23.17 -15.75
N SER A 595 -8.87 24.05 -15.02
CA SER A 595 -9.08 23.87 -13.58
C SER A 595 -10.11 22.77 -13.28
N ILE A 596 -9.68 21.68 -12.65
CA ILE A 596 -10.57 20.64 -12.11
C ILE A 596 -11.22 21.15 -10.83
N GLY A 597 -10.43 21.72 -9.92
CA GLY A 597 -10.95 22.27 -8.67
C GLY A 597 -10.02 22.09 -7.48
N THR A 598 -10.61 22.26 -6.31
CA THR A 598 -9.93 22.04 -5.03
C THR A 598 -10.59 20.87 -4.30
N ASP A 599 -9.81 19.85 -4.03
CA ASP A 599 -10.19 18.69 -3.23
C ASP A 599 -9.65 18.89 -1.81
N SER A 600 -10.49 18.67 -0.81
CA SER A 600 -10.07 18.71 0.58
C SER A 600 -10.73 17.63 1.40
N GLY A 601 -10.02 17.13 2.41
CA GLY A 601 -10.54 16.09 3.26
C GLY A 601 -9.86 16.06 4.62
N MET A 602 -10.55 15.42 5.55
CA MET A 602 -10.06 15.17 6.90
C MET A 602 -10.58 13.82 7.40
N GLY A 603 -9.86 13.25 8.33
CA GLY A 603 -10.31 12.01 8.94
C GLY A 603 -9.48 11.57 10.12
N VAL A 604 -9.87 10.44 10.66
CA VAL A 604 -9.24 9.84 11.84
C VAL A 604 -9.02 8.34 11.63
N GLN A 605 -7.97 7.84 12.25
CA GLN A 605 -7.71 6.42 12.41
C GLN A 605 -7.59 6.11 13.90
N TYR A 606 -8.40 5.18 14.37
CA TYR A 606 -8.45 4.77 15.76
C TYR A 606 -8.12 3.29 15.93
N ARG A 607 -7.18 2.98 16.84
CA ARG A 607 -6.70 1.63 17.17
C ARG A 607 -6.93 1.34 18.66
N PRO A 608 -8.13 0.86 19.06
CA PRO A 608 -8.51 0.69 20.46
C PRO A 608 -7.51 -0.11 21.30
N PRO A 609 -7.04 -1.30 20.85
CA PRO A 609 -6.10 -2.12 21.62
C PRO A 609 -4.62 -1.75 21.41
N LEU A 610 -4.29 -0.63 20.75
CA LEU A 610 -2.93 -0.25 20.31
C LEU A 610 -2.27 -1.22 19.31
N THR A 611 -3.00 -2.20 18.81
CA THR A 611 -2.55 -3.16 17.81
C THR A 611 -3.27 -2.93 16.49
N GLU A 612 -2.88 -3.61 15.45
CA GLU A 612 -3.54 -3.59 14.15
C GLU A 612 -4.75 -4.55 14.07
N ASN A 613 -5.10 -5.23 15.15
CA ASN A 613 -6.23 -6.17 15.18
C ASN A 613 -7.59 -5.49 15.04
N ILE A 614 -7.71 -4.25 15.52
CA ILE A 614 -8.90 -3.43 15.34
C ILE A 614 -8.45 -2.05 14.86
N VAL A 615 -8.82 -1.72 13.63
CA VAL A 615 -8.54 -0.40 13.04
C VAL A 615 -9.83 0.18 12.52
N ILE A 616 -10.18 1.35 13.01
CA ILE A 616 -11.34 2.12 12.57
C ILE A 616 -10.83 3.37 11.88
N THR A 617 -11.17 3.54 10.60
CA THR A 617 -10.84 4.74 9.82
C THR A 617 -12.13 5.40 9.39
N ALA A 618 -12.26 6.69 9.65
CA ALA A 618 -13.41 7.48 9.21
C ALA A 618 -12.95 8.83 8.65
N GLY A 619 -13.61 9.30 7.62
CA GLY A 619 -13.26 10.56 7.00
C GLY A 619 -14.39 11.20 6.22
N VAL A 620 -14.18 12.47 5.92
CA VAL A 620 -15.03 13.26 5.03
C VAL A 620 -14.15 13.98 4.03
N SER A 621 -14.59 14.06 2.78
CA SER A 621 -13.89 14.78 1.73
C SER A 621 -14.87 15.51 0.81
N ASN A 622 -14.36 16.48 0.08
CA ASN A 622 -15.16 17.22 -0.89
C ASN A 622 -14.29 17.69 -2.07
N LEU A 623 -14.93 17.85 -3.22
CA LEU A 623 -14.37 18.51 -4.39
C LEU A 623 -15.19 19.76 -4.68
N LEU A 624 -14.54 20.92 -4.58
CA LEU A 624 -15.05 22.22 -5.01
C LEU A 624 -14.74 22.35 -6.50
N PRO A 625 -15.74 22.35 -7.39
CA PRO A 625 -15.52 22.42 -8.83
C PRO A 625 -14.72 23.65 -9.25
N GLY A 626 -13.75 23.42 -10.13
CA GLY A 626 -13.07 24.48 -10.87
C GLY A 626 -13.73 24.72 -12.23
N ALA A 627 -13.28 25.75 -12.90
CA ALA A 627 -13.93 26.22 -14.11
C ALA A 627 -14.03 25.16 -15.24
N GLY A 628 -13.01 24.32 -15.41
CA GLY A 628 -13.05 23.25 -16.40
C GLY A 628 -14.01 22.12 -16.01
N PHE A 629 -14.06 21.79 -14.73
CA PHE A 629 -15.01 20.80 -14.20
C PHE A 629 -16.46 21.31 -14.32
N GLU A 630 -16.70 22.59 -14.03
CA GLU A 630 -18.02 23.22 -14.18
C GLU A 630 -18.54 23.20 -15.62
N GLU A 631 -17.64 23.29 -16.60
CA GLU A 631 -17.97 23.22 -18.03
C GLU A 631 -18.33 21.80 -18.47
N ILE A 632 -17.79 20.77 -17.82
CA ILE A 632 -18.08 19.36 -18.10
C ILE A 632 -19.36 18.92 -17.38
N PHE A 633 -19.47 19.26 -16.09
CA PHE A 633 -20.56 18.81 -15.22
C PHE A 633 -21.48 19.97 -14.81
N ASN A 634 -21.22 20.57 -13.67
CA ASN A 634 -21.87 21.79 -13.18
C ASN A 634 -21.16 22.32 -11.91
N LYS A 635 -21.71 23.37 -11.29
CA LYS A 635 -21.16 24.00 -10.08
C LYS A 635 -21.43 23.26 -8.78
N ARG A 636 -22.00 22.07 -8.79
CA ARG A 636 -22.30 21.33 -7.56
C ARG A 636 -21.05 20.85 -6.86
N VAL A 637 -20.93 21.15 -5.60
CA VAL A 637 -19.89 20.58 -4.71
C VAL A 637 -20.15 19.08 -4.56
N LEU A 638 -19.11 18.29 -4.82
CA LEU A 638 -19.11 16.85 -4.58
C LEU A 638 -18.66 16.59 -3.15
N ILE A 639 -19.27 15.64 -2.48
CA ILE A 639 -18.98 15.31 -1.08
C ILE A 639 -18.96 13.80 -0.88
N SER A 640 -18.13 13.34 0.03
CA SER A 640 -18.08 11.95 0.47
C SER A 640 -17.84 11.89 1.98
N GLY A 641 -18.45 10.90 2.62
CA GLY A 641 -18.15 10.52 3.99
C GLY A 641 -18.07 9.01 4.09
N PHE A 642 -17.00 8.50 4.68
CA PHE A 642 -16.77 7.05 4.76
C PHE A 642 -16.36 6.61 6.16
N THR A 643 -16.59 5.33 6.42
CA THR A 643 -16.08 4.63 7.61
C THR A 643 -15.68 3.22 7.20
N THR A 644 -14.47 2.82 7.59
CA THR A 644 -13.96 1.47 7.41
C THR A 644 -13.59 0.88 8.77
N ILE A 645 -14.07 -0.33 9.06
CA ILE A 645 -13.73 -1.10 10.25
C ILE A 645 -13.01 -2.36 9.80
N ARG A 646 -11.75 -2.49 10.17
CA ARG A 646 -10.95 -3.69 9.92
C ARG A 646 -10.73 -4.44 11.23
N LEU A 647 -11.12 -5.72 11.24
CA LEU A 647 -10.84 -6.66 12.31
C LEU A 647 -9.90 -7.73 11.77
N THR A 648 -8.80 -7.98 12.45
CA THR A 648 -7.80 -8.99 12.06
C THR A 648 -7.51 -9.92 13.24
N PHE A 649 -7.70 -11.21 12.99
CA PHE A 649 -7.35 -12.29 13.92
C PHE A 649 -5.97 -12.82 13.58
#